data_6c84688b2fb2aacf1e9607b56f6b4d80
#
_entry.id   6c84688b2fb2aacf1e9607b56f6b4d80
#
_cell.length_a   1.000
_cell.length_b   1.000
_cell.length_c   1.000
_cell.angle_alpha   90.00
_cell.angle_beta   90.00
_cell.angle_gamma   90.00
#
_symmetry.space_group_name_H-M   'P 1'
#
loop_
_entity.id
_entity.type
_entity.pdbx_description
1 polymer ?
#
loop_
_entity_poly.entity_id
_entity_poly.type
_entity_poly.pdbx_seq_one_letter_code
_entity_poly.pdbx_strand_id
1 'polypeptide(L)'
;MELASKYNPADVEGKWYQYWLDHKLFSSKPDGREPYTIVIPPPNVTGVLHMGHMLNNTIQDILVRRARMEGKNACWVPGTDHASIATEAKVVNKLAAQGIKKTDLTRDEFLKHAWEWTDEHGGIILKQLRKLGASCDWDRTAFTMDEKRSESVIKVFVDLYNKGLIYRGVRMVNWDPKALTALSDEEVIYKEEHSKLYYLKYYVADDDMSGETGAEGEVVHRDASGKRYAVVATTRPETIMGDTAMCINPADPKNQWLKGKKVIVPLVNRVIPVIQDDYVDVEFGTGCLKVTPAHDVNDYMLGEKYNLPAIDIFNDNGTLSEAAGLYVGMDRFDVREQIEKDLQGAGLLEKVEAYTIKVGFSERTIVAIEPKLSMQWFLKMQHFADMALPPVMNDDLKFYPAKYKNTYKNWLENIKDWCISRQLWWGHRIPAYFLPEGGYVVAATPEEALQLAQEKTGNPALNIEDLRQDEDCLDTWLSSWLWPISLFDGILNPGNEEINYYYPTSDLVTGPDIIFFWVARMIMAGYEYEGKMPFKNVYFTGIVRDKLGRKMSKSLGNSPDPLDLIDRYGADGVRMGMMLSAPAGNDILFDDALCEQGRNFNNKIWNAFRLVKGWEVSEEVPVPEAAELAMRWFESKQNAVAAELADLFGKYRLSEALMAVYKLFWDEFSSWYLEMIKPAYGQPINKKVYDTTIGFFDNLLHLLHPFMPFITEELWQHIVDRKDGESLMVSPISMSTEVDEAFVQQFEVVKEVISNVRSIRLQKNIAQKEPLELQVVGENPVAAFDAVIIKMCNLSAVTAVEAKADGAAAFMVGTTEFAVPLGNMIDVEAEIARMEAELKHKEGFLQGVLKKLSNEKFVNNAPAAVIEMERKKQADAESIISSLRESIAALKKA
;
A
#
# COMPACT_ATOMS: atom_id res chain seq x y z
N MET A 1 -3.25 42.50 -4.06
CA MET A 1 -4.46 41.79 -3.57
C MET A 1 -4.26 41.48 -2.09
N GLU A 2 -5.19 41.86 -1.25
CA GLU A 2 -5.08 41.72 0.20
C GLU A 2 -5.38 40.25 0.57
N LEU A 3 -4.54 39.64 1.40
CA LEU A 3 -4.74 38.26 1.88
C LEU A 3 -5.90 38.22 2.87
N ALA A 4 -6.76 37.21 2.75
CA ALA A 4 -7.82 36.95 3.70
C ALA A 4 -7.27 36.73 5.13
N SER A 5 -8.05 37.09 6.14
CA SER A 5 -7.64 36.97 7.54
C SER A 5 -7.44 35.52 8.00
N LYS A 6 -8.08 34.57 7.31
CA LYS A 6 -7.98 33.13 7.55
C LYS A 6 -7.86 32.40 6.23
N TYR A 7 -7.13 31.29 6.23
CA TYR A 7 -7.07 30.37 5.11
C TYR A 7 -8.39 29.60 4.98
N ASN A 8 -8.99 29.64 3.79
CA ASN A 8 -10.16 28.83 3.46
C ASN A 8 -9.86 28.00 2.21
N PRO A 9 -9.71 26.68 2.35
CA PRO A 9 -9.42 25.79 1.21
C PRO A 9 -10.44 25.90 0.07
N ALA A 10 -11.72 26.13 0.39
CA ALA A 10 -12.78 26.23 -0.60
C ALA A 10 -12.59 27.39 -1.60
N ASP A 11 -11.96 28.47 -1.16
CA ASP A 11 -11.69 29.65 -2.01
C ASP A 11 -10.43 29.48 -2.88
N VAL A 12 -9.62 28.48 -2.60
CA VAL A 12 -8.26 28.30 -3.16
C VAL A 12 -8.18 27.09 -4.07
N GLU A 13 -8.70 25.94 -3.64
CA GLU A 13 -8.47 24.64 -4.31
C GLU A 13 -9.08 24.60 -5.72
N GLY A 14 -10.36 24.96 -5.86
CA GLY A 14 -11.02 24.99 -7.16
C GLY A 14 -10.38 25.98 -8.14
N LYS A 15 -9.99 27.13 -7.65
CA LYS A 15 -9.34 28.20 -8.43
C LYS A 15 -8.02 27.74 -9.05
N TRP A 16 -7.11 27.21 -8.23
CA TRP A 16 -5.79 26.82 -8.72
C TRP A 16 -5.82 25.54 -9.52
N TYR A 17 -6.70 24.59 -9.17
CA TYR A 17 -6.84 23.39 -9.99
C TYR A 17 -7.31 23.72 -11.41
N GLN A 18 -8.29 24.62 -11.54
CA GLN A 18 -8.76 25.09 -12.85
C GLN A 18 -7.65 25.88 -13.60
N TYR A 19 -6.89 26.71 -12.89
CA TYR A 19 -5.76 27.43 -13.44
C TYR A 19 -4.71 26.48 -14.06
N TRP A 20 -4.35 25.42 -13.34
CA TRP A 20 -3.42 24.41 -13.84
C TRP A 20 -3.96 23.68 -15.07
N LEU A 21 -5.24 23.38 -15.11
CA LEU A 21 -5.90 22.77 -16.26
C LEU A 21 -5.91 23.70 -17.47
N ASP A 22 -6.30 24.95 -17.30
CA ASP A 22 -6.41 25.94 -18.37
C ASP A 22 -5.04 26.21 -19.05
N HIS A 23 -3.97 26.20 -18.26
CA HIS A 23 -2.61 26.40 -18.77
C HIS A 23 -1.91 25.09 -19.15
N LYS A 24 -2.62 23.96 -19.16
CA LYS A 24 -2.07 22.64 -19.56
C LYS A 24 -0.80 22.22 -18.80
N LEU A 25 -0.69 22.59 -17.51
CA LEU A 25 0.51 22.35 -16.73
C LEU A 25 0.74 20.87 -16.37
N PHE A 26 -0.29 20.04 -16.48
CA PHE A 26 -0.19 18.59 -16.32
C PHE A 26 0.14 17.83 -17.61
N SER A 27 0.04 18.50 -18.74
CA SER A 27 0.20 17.87 -20.06
C SER A 27 1.66 17.54 -20.34
N SER A 28 1.87 16.41 -20.98
CA SER A 28 3.19 15.94 -21.39
C SER A 28 3.19 15.54 -22.86
N LYS A 29 4.27 15.90 -23.55
CA LYS A 29 4.62 15.42 -24.87
C LYS A 29 6.11 15.09 -24.88
N PRO A 30 6.57 14.11 -25.67
CA PRO A 30 8.00 13.84 -25.81
C PRO A 30 8.78 15.10 -26.19
N ASP A 31 9.85 15.38 -25.45
CA ASP A 31 10.78 16.48 -25.71
C ASP A 31 12.21 16.10 -25.31
N GLY A 32 13.14 17.08 -25.25
CA GLY A 32 14.54 16.83 -24.89
C GLY A 32 14.83 16.63 -23.40
N ARG A 33 13.83 16.79 -22.53
CA ARG A 33 14.00 16.59 -21.07
C ARG A 33 13.96 15.11 -20.71
N GLU A 34 14.55 14.77 -19.57
CA GLU A 34 14.41 13.43 -19.01
C GLU A 34 12.94 13.17 -18.63
N PRO A 35 12.32 12.08 -19.12
CA PRO A 35 10.97 11.76 -18.77
C PRO A 35 10.89 11.25 -17.33
N TYR A 36 9.83 11.64 -16.62
CA TYR A 36 9.38 11.00 -15.41
C TYR A 36 7.95 10.52 -15.61
N THR A 37 7.78 9.22 -15.73
CA THR A 37 6.50 8.61 -16.11
C THR A 37 5.96 7.78 -14.96
N ILE A 38 4.70 8.00 -14.64
CA ILE A 38 3.92 7.14 -13.76
C ILE A 38 2.60 6.78 -14.47
N VAL A 39 2.22 5.52 -14.40
CA VAL A 39 0.88 5.07 -14.80
C VAL A 39 0.09 4.77 -13.55
N ILE A 40 -1.13 5.29 -13.48
CA ILE A 40 -2.00 5.07 -12.32
C ILE A 40 -2.34 3.58 -12.20
N PRO A 41 -2.36 2.98 -10.98
CA PRO A 41 -3.13 1.77 -10.77
C PRO A 41 -4.59 2.06 -11.06
N PRO A 42 -5.16 1.56 -12.18
CA PRO A 42 -6.47 2.01 -12.60
C PRO A 42 -7.54 1.54 -11.62
N PRO A 43 -8.24 2.46 -10.93
CA PRO A 43 -9.28 2.06 -10.00
C PRO A 43 -10.42 1.31 -10.68
N ASN A 44 -10.91 0.29 -10.02
CA ASN A 44 -12.05 -0.48 -10.47
C ASN A 44 -13.33 0.38 -10.47
N VAL A 45 -14.10 0.36 -11.55
CA VAL A 45 -15.38 1.08 -11.65
C VAL A 45 -16.50 0.42 -10.83
N THR A 46 -16.15 -0.22 -9.72
CA THR A 46 -17.09 -0.89 -8.81
C THR A 46 -17.74 0.04 -7.79
N GLY A 47 -17.33 1.28 -7.74
CA GLY A 47 -17.85 2.30 -6.84
C GLY A 47 -16.89 3.47 -6.67
N VAL A 48 -17.11 4.28 -5.63
CA VAL A 48 -16.28 5.44 -5.30
C VAL A 48 -14.94 5.03 -4.67
N LEU A 49 -13.96 5.92 -4.70
CA LEU A 49 -12.66 5.71 -4.06
C LEU A 49 -12.77 5.69 -2.53
N HIS A 50 -11.87 5.00 -1.88
CA HIS A 50 -11.71 4.95 -0.42
C HIS A 50 -10.35 5.50 0.00
N MET A 51 -10.07 5.55 1.32
CA MET A 51 -8.85 6.16 1.85
C MET A 51 -7.56 5.50 1.36
N GLY A 52 -7.58 4.21 1.04
CA GLY A 52 -6.42 3.54 0.42
C GLY A 52 -6.06 4.10 -0.95
N HIS A 53 -7.05 4.46 -1.76
CA HIS A 53 -6.83 5.15 -3.04
C HIS A 53 -6.31 6.58 -2.81
N MET A 54 -6.80 7.28 -1.78
CA MET A 54 -6.31 8.62 -1.44
C MET A 54 -4.83 8.59 -1.09
N LEU A 55 -4.40 7.63 -0.27
CA LEU A 55 -2.99 7.43 0.05
C LEU A 55 -2.14 7.15 -1.20
N ASN A 56 -2.54 6.17 -1.99
CA ASN A 56 -1.82 5.75 -3.19
C ASN A 56 -1.64 6.90 -4.17
N ASN A 57 -2.71 7.64 -4.47
CA ASN A 57 -2.66 8.74 -5.42
C ASN A 57 -1.96 9.98 -4.86
N THR A 58 -2.00 10.20 -3.56
CA THR A 58 -1.21 11.26 -2.91
C THR A 58 0.29 11.00 -3.07
N ILE A 59 0.73 9.76 -2.86
CA ILE A 59 2.14 9.37 -3.07
C ILE A 59 2.56 9.58 -4.52
N GLN A 60 1.75 9.14 -5.48
CA GLN A 60 2.03 9.35 -6.91
C GLN A 60 2.15 10.83 -7.24
N ASP A 61 1.22 11.66 -6.75
CA ASP A 61 1.22 13.10 -7.00
C ASP A 61 2.45 13.80 -6.41
N ILE A 62 2.86 13.41 -5.21
CA ILE A 62 4.08 13.92 -4.57
C ILE A 62 5.31 13.65 -5.45
N LEU A 63 5.46 12.42 -5.93
CA LEU A 63 6.58 12.03 -6.79
C LEU A 63 6.57 12.77 -8.13
N VAL A 64 5.40 12.89 -8.74
CA VAL A 64 5.22 13.59 -10.02
C VAL A 64 5.51 15.08 -9.89
N ARG A 65 4.98 15.73 -8.85
CA ARG A 65 5.22 17.16 -8.62
C ARG A 65 6.69 17.45 -8.31
N ARG A 66 7.33 16.63 -7.51
CA ARG A 66 8.76 16.74 -7.24
C ARG A 66 9.60 16.62 -8.51
N ALA A 67 9.32 15.62 -9.33
CA ALA A 67 10.01 15.41 -10.60
C ALA A 67 9.84 16.60 -11.56
N ARG A 68 8.63 17.14 -11.63
CA ARG A 68 8.33 18.34 -12.44
C ARG A 68 9.12 19.55 -12.01
N MET A 69 9.24 19.76 -10.68
CA MET A 69 10.05 20.85 -10.12
C MET A 69 11.55 20.63 -10.27
N GLU A 70 12.00 19.40 -10.46
CA GLU A 70 13.39 19.05 -10.80
C GLU A 70 13.71 19.24 -12.30
N GLY A 71 12.76 19.73 -13.08
CA GLY A 71 12.94 20.01 -14.50
C GLY A 71 12.70 18.82 -15.43
N LYS A 72 12.20 17.72 -14.93
CA LYS A 72 11.85 16.54 -15.74
C LYS A 72 10.52 16.76 -16.47
N ASN A 73 10.36 16.04 -17.58
CA ASN A 73 9.08 16.00 -18.28
C ASN A 73 8.19 14.94 -17.61
N ALA A 74 7.35 15.39 -16.71
CA ALA A 74 6.48 14.52 -15.92
C ALA A 74 5.21 14.15 -16.70
N CYS A 75 4.96 12.85 -16.80
CA CYS A 75 3.77 12.29 -17.43
C CYS A 75 3.10 11.31 -16.46
N TRP A 76 1.97 11.70 -15.91
CA TRP A 76 1.14 10.83 -15.08
C TRP A 76 -0.16 10.50 -15.80
N VAL A 77 -0.29 9.25 -16.24
CA VAL A 77 -1.44 8.82 -17.05
C VAL A 77 -2.55 8.30 -16.15
N PRO A 78 -3.73 8.95 -16.16
CA PRO A 78 -4.89 8.49 -15.40
C PRO A 78 -5.70 7.45 -16.17
N GLY A 79 -6.54 6.72 -15.45
CA GLY A 79 -7.47 5.78 -16.05
C GLY A 79 -8.26 4.99 -15.03
N THR A 80 -9.11 4.10 -15.54
CA THR A 80 -9.97 3.22 -14.75
C THR A 80 -9.97 1.81 -15.32
N ASP A 81 -10.28 0.83 -14.47
CA ASP A 81 -10.36 -0.59 -14.84
C ASP A 81 -11.82 -1.05 -14.88
N HIS A 82 -12.18 -1.78 -15.91
CA HIS A 82 -13.52 -2.36 -16.07
C HIS A 82 -13.83 -3.46 -15.04
N ALA A 83 -12.80 -4.07 -14.45
CA ALA A 83 -12.86 -5.01 -13.33
C ALA A 83 -13.79 -6.23 -13.53
N SER A 84 -14.02 -6.64 -14.77
CA SER A 84 -14.77 -7.84 -15.17
C SER A 84 -15.81 -8.35 -14.17
N ILE A 85 -15.48 -9.42 -13.45
CA ILE A 85 -16.37 -10.09 -12.48
C ILE A 85 -16.89 -9.15 -11.37
N ALA A 86 -16.05 -8.26 -10.86
CA ALA A 86 -16.44 -7.37 -9.77
C ALA A 86 -17.50 -6.34 -10.21
N THR A 87 -17.35 -5.77 -11.39
CA THR A 87 -18.30 -4.81 -11.96
C THR A 87 -19.57 -5.53 -12.42
N GLU A 88 -19.46 -6.68 -13.08
CA GLU A 88 -20.64 -7.47 -13.46
C GLU A 88 -21.52 -7.81 -12.25
N ALA A 89 -20.91 -8.23 -11.15
CA ALA A 89 -21.64 -8.51 -9.90
C ALA A 89 -22.40 -7.28 -9.37
N LYS A 90 -21.81 -6.09 -9.48
CA LYS A 90 -22.48 -4.83 -9.08
C LYS A 90 -23.67 -4.50 -9.97
N VAL A 91 -23.51 -4.67 -11.29
CA VAL A 91 -24.59 -4.44 -12.25
C VAL A 91 -25.74 -5.45 -12.04
N VAL A 92 -25.41 -6.73 -11.85
CA VAL A 92 -26.40 -7.78 -11.54
C VAL A 92 -27.19 -7.44 -10.27
N ASN A 93 -26.50 -7.01 -9.22
CA ASN A 93 -27.17 -6.61 -7.97
C ASN A 93 -28.05 -5.37 -8.13
N LYS A 94 -27.62 -4.38 -8.91
CA LYS A 94 -28.43 -3.18 -9.22
C LYS A 94 -29.70 -3.56 -9.96
N LEU A 95 -29.59 -4.43 -10.96
CA LEU A 95 -30.75 -4.92 -11.74
C LEU A 95 -31.67 -5.77 -10.88
N ALA A 96 -31.15 -6.63 -10.03
CA ALA A 96 -31.94 -7.45 -9.10
C ALA A 96 -32.78 -6.59 -8.15
N ALA A 97 -32.23 -5.47 -7.66
CA ALA A 97 -32.96 -4.49 -6.85
C ALA A 97 -34.13 -3.84 -7.60
N GLN A 98 -34.09 -3.84 -8.93
CA GLN A 98 -35.18 -3.36 -9.83
C GLN A 98 -36.09 -4.50 -10.29
N GLY A 99 -35.91 -5.72 -9.79
CA GLY A 99 -36.67 -6.90 -10.17
C GLY A 99 -36.25 -7.52 -11.51
N ILE A 100 -35.11 -7.14 -12.07
CA ILE A 100 -34.61 -7.64 -13.34
C ILE A 100 -33.50 -8.68 -13.07
N LYS A 101 -33.67 -9.88 -13.62
CA LYS A 101 -32.62 -10.93 -13.58
C LYS A 101 -31.75 -10.87 -14.84
N LYS A 102 -30.47 -11.16 -14.71
CA LYS A 102 -29.57 -11.24 -15.88
C LYS A 102 -30.07 -12.21 -16.93
N THR A 103 -30.68 -13.32 -16.52
CA THR A 103 -31.27 -14.32 -17.40
C THR A 103 -32.47 -13.82 -18.24
N ASP A 104 -33.07 -12.69 -17.86
CA ASP A 104 -34.18 -12.07 -18.60
C ASP A 104 -33.68 -11.19 -19.75
N LEU A 105 -32.35 -10.96 -19.82
CA LEU A 105 -31.70 -10.05 -20.76
C LEU A 105 -30.87 -10.82 -21.79
N THR A 106 -30.75 -10.21 -22.99
CA THR A 106 -29.73 -10.59 -23.96
C THR A 106 -28.39 -10.02 -23.52
N ARG A 107 -27.28 -10.52 -24.13
CA ARG A 107 -25.94 -9.98 -23.90
C ARG A 107 -25.90 -8.47 -24.15
N ASP A 108 -26.41 -8.01 -25.26
CA ASP A 108 -26.38 -6.59 -25.65
C ASP A 108 -27.19 -5.71 -24.70
N GLU A 109 -28.33 -6.17 -24.25
CA GLU A 109 -29.14 -5.47 -23.25
C GLU A 109 -28.42 -5.35 -21.91
N PHE A 110 -27.79 -6.43 -21.47
CA PHE A 110 -26.98 -6.40 -20.23
C PHE A 110 -25.78 -5.47 -20.36
N LEU A 111 -25.03 -5.52 -21.45
CA LEU A 111 -23.87 -4.66 -21.71
C LEU A 111 -24.24 -3.18 -21.71
N LYS A 112 -25.44 -2.81 -22.17
CA LYS A 112 -25.92 -1.44 -22.09
C LYS A 112 -26.00 -0.97 -20.63
N HIS A 113 -26.54 -1.77 -19.73
CA HIS A 113 -26.58 -1.46 -18.30
C HIS A 113 -25.20 -1.39 -17.68
N ALA A 114 -24.27 -2.26 -18.09
CA ALA A 114 -22.90 -2.25 -17.61
C ALA A 114 -22.12 -1.00 -18.07
N TRP A 115 -22.32 -0.53 -19.29
CA TRP A 115 -21.74 0.73 -19.78
C TRP A 115 -22.33 1.95 -19.06
N GLU A 116 -23.63 2.00 -18.80
CA GLU A 116 -24.25 3.06 -18.00
C GLU A 116 -23.66 3.14 -16.58
N TRP A 117 -23.48 1.98 -15.95
CA TRP A 117 -22.80 1.89 -14.66
C TRP A 117 -21.36 2.42 -14.69
N THR A 118 -20.62 2.06 -15.73
CA THR A 118 -19.22 2.42 -15.91
C THR A 118 -19.06 3.93 -16.15
N ASP A 119 -19.89 4.52 -16.96
CA ASP A 119 -19.87 5.97 -17.22
C ASP A 119 -20.17 6.77 -15.96
N GLU A 120 -21.16 6.34 -15.17
CA GLU A 120 -21.50 6.98 -13.90
C GLU A 120 -20.34 6.92 -12.89
N HIS A 121 -19.81 5.73 -12.61
CA HIS A 121 -18.81 5.53 -11.56
C HIS A 121 -17.42 5.97 -11.99
N GLY A 122 -17.05 5.80 -13.25
CA GLY A 122 -15.80 6.32 -13.80
C GLY A 122 -15.70 7.84 -13.67
N GLY A 123 -16.79 8.55 -13.97
CA GLY A 123 -16.85 10.00 -13.80
C GLY A 123 -16.66 10.45 -12.35
N ILE A 124 -17.28 9.75 -11.40
CA ILE A 124 -17.13 10.04 -9.96
C ILE A 124 -15.68 9.84 -9.51
N ILE A 125 -15.06 8.73 -9.90
CA ILE A 125 -13.65 8.41 -9.57
C ILE A 125 -12.71 9.52 -10.04
N LEU A 126 -12.82 9.92 -11.29
CA LEU A 126 -11.96 10.97 -11.85
C LEU A 126 -12.17 12.32 -11.15
N LYS A 127 -13.41 12.64 -10.77
CA LYS A 127 -13.72 13.84 -9.98
C LYS A 127 -13.09 13.80 -8.59
N GLN A 128 -13.13 12.65 -7.91
CA GLN A 128 -12.50 12.47 -6.61
C GLN A 128 -10.98 12.68 -6.68
N LEU A 129 -10.32 12.18 -7.72
CA LEU A 129 -8.89 12.38 -7.94
C LEU A 129 -8.55 13.87 -8.17
N ARG A 130 -9.37 14.59 -8.93
CA ARG A 130 -9.20 16.04 -9.14
C ARG A 130 -9.36 16.81 -7.83
N LYS A 131 -10.32 16.45 -7.00
CA LYS A 131 -10.51 17.08 -5.68
C LYS A 131 -9.35 16.86 -4.73
N LEU A 132 -8.68 15.73 -4.82
CA LEU A 132 -7.44 15.44 -4.08
C LEU A 132 -6.26 16.31 -4.55
N GLY A 133 -6.32 16.87 -5.74
CA GLY A 133 -5.25 17.64 -6.35
C GLY A 133 -4.34 16.84 -7.27
N ALA A 134 -4.77 15.66 -7.71
CA ALA A 134 -3.98 14.80 -8.60
C ALA A 134 -3.61 15.52 -9.90
N SER A 135 -2.31 15.64 -10.18
CA SER A 135 -1.76 16.33 -11.34
C SER A 135 -1.57 15.42 -12.55
N CYS A 136 -2.62 14.66 -12.87
CA CYS A 136 -2.64 13.76 -14.02
C CYS A 136 -2.73 14.54 -15.34
N ASP A 137 -2.12 14.00 -16.39
CA ASP A 137 -2.39 14.42 -17.76
C ASP A 137 -3.76 13.86 -18.20
N TRP A 138 -4.80 14.61 -17.95
CA TRP A 138 -6.19 14.20 -18.18
C TRP A 138 -6.53 13.98 -19.65
N ASP A 139 -5.79 14.59 -20.56
CA ASP A 139 -5.95 14.35 -22.01
C ASP A 139 -5.58 12.91 -22.39
N ARG A 140 -4.82 12.22 -21.57
CA ARG A 140 -4.42 10.80 -21.73
C ARG A 140 -5.33 9.83 -20.99
N THR A 141 -6.43 10.28 -20.42
CA THR A 141 -7.35 9.41 -19.68
C THR A 141 -7.72 8.19 -20.49
N ALA A 142 -7.53 7.00 -19.92
CA ALA A 142 -7.79 5.74 -20.57
C ALA A 142 -8.68 4.84 -19.71
N PHE A 143 -9.30 3.89 -20.37
CA PHE A 143 -10.13 2.87 -19.76
C PHE A 143 -9.71 1.50 -20.30
N THR A 144 -9.60 0.49 -19.46
CA THR A 144 -9.10 -0.83 -19.88
C THR A 144 -9.95 -1.51 -20.96
N MET A 145 -11.19 -1.07 -21.17
CA MET A 145 -12.05 -1.52 -22.27
C MET A 145 -12.33 -0.45 -23.34
N ASP A 146 -11.58 0.65 -23.36
CA ASP A 146 -11.67 1.57 -24.49
C ASP A 146 -11.19 0.90 -25.80
N GLU A 147 -11.45 1.53 -26.93
CA GLU A 147 -11.18 0.94 -28.24
C GLU A 147 -9.73 0.48 -28.40
N LYS A 148 -8.74 1.35 -28.11
CA LYS A 148 -7.32 1.03 -28.27
C LYS A 148 -6.84 -0.06 -27.32
N ARG A 149 -7.29 -0.02 -26.04
CA ARG A 149 -6.95 -1.06 -25.06
C ARG A 149 -7.58 -2.39 -25.44
N SER A 150 -8.82 -2.38 -25.91
CA SER A 150 -9.52 -3.57 -26.40
C SER A 150 -8.81 -4.20 -27.60
N GLU A 151 -8.45 -3.42 -28.61
CA GLU A 151 -7.68 -3.90 -29.77
C GLU A 151 -6.33 -4.47 -29.36
N SER A 152 -5.63 -3.82 -28.41
CA SER A 152 -4.35 -4.30 -27.89
C SER A 152 -4.49 -5.67 -27.19
N VAL A 153 -5.51 -5.85 -26.37
CA VAL A 153 -5.78 -7.12 -25.68
C VAL A 153 -6.07 -8.24 -26.67
N ILE A 154 -6.90 -7.98 -27.66
CA ILE A 154 -7.24 -8.96 -28.69
C ILE A 154 -6.01 -9.35 -29.50
N LYS A 155 -5.21 -8.36 -29.92
CA LYS A 155 -3.96 -8.61 -30.65
C LYS A 155 -3.00 -9.49 -29.83
N VAL A 156 -2.84 -9.20 -28.54
CA VAL A 156 -2.00 -9.98 -27.64
C VAL A 156 -2.52 -11.41 -27.46
N PHE A 157 -3.82 -11.59 -27.31
CA PHE A 157 -4.40 -12.92 -27.23
C PHE A 157 -4.11 -13.76 -28.48
N VAL A 158 -4.33 -13.19 -29.65
CA VAL A 158 -4.05 -13.87 -30.93
C VAL A 158 -2.55 -14.20 -31.09
N ASP A 159 -1.69 -13.25 -30.74
CA ASP A 159 -0.24 -13.44 -30.78
C ASP A 159 0.22 -14.58 -29.86
N LEU A 160 -0.21 -14.56 -28.60
CA LEU A 160 0.15 -15.59 -27.63
C LEU A 160 -0.43 -16.97 -27.98
N TYR A 161 -1.62 -17.01 -28.57
CA TYR A 161 -2.20 -18.22 -29.10
C TYR A 161 -1.34 -18.80 -30.25
N ASN A 162 -0.96 -17.98 -31.21
CA ASN A 162 -0.13 -18.39 -32.32
C ASN A 162 1.28 -18.83 -31.90
N LYS A 163 1.80 -18.29 -30.80
CA LYS A 163 3.05 -18.72 -30.16
C LYS A 163 2.90 -20.04 -29.38
N GLY A 164 1.70 -20.59 -29.27
CA GLY A 164 1.42 -21.80 -28.50
C GLY A 164 1.41 -21.61 -26.99
N LEU A 165 1.36 -20.36 -26.52
CA LEU A 165 1.32 -20.01 -25.08
C LEU A 165 -0.09 -19.98 -24.51
N ILE A 166 -1.10 -19.67 -25.35
CA ILE A 166 -2.51 -19.78 -24.97
C ILE A 166 -3.08 -21.08 -25.53
N TYR A 167 -3.80 -21.83 -24.72
CA TYR A 167 -4.47 -23.05 -25.11
C TYR A 167 -5.84 -23.18 -24.45
N ARG A 168 -6.70 -23.99 -25.06
CA ARG A 168 -8.01 -24.36 -24.53
C ARG A 168 -7.99 -25.82 -24.12
N GLY A 169 -8.41 -26.14 -22.93
CA GLY A 169 -8.40 -27.50 -22.42
C GLY A 169 -9.22 -27.69 -21.15
N VAL A 170 -9.49 -28.94 -20.82
CA VAL A 170 -10.09 -29.33 -19.55
C VAL A 170 -9.03 -29.40 -18.47
N ARG A 171 -9.23 -28.64 -17.41
CA ARG A 171 -8.39 -28.62 -16.23
C ARG A 171 -9.24 -28.47 -14.98
N MET A 172 -8.68 -28.84 -13.83
CA MET A 172 -9.26 -28.52 -12.53
C MET A 172 -9.13 -27.02 -12.31
N VAL A 173 -10.25 -26.34 -12.09
CA VAL A 173 -10.31 -24.89 -11.80
C VAL A 173 -11.02 -24.63 -10.49
N ASN A 174 -10.76 -23.46 -9.92
CA ASN A 174 -11.54 -22.93 -8.81
C ASN A 174 -12.84 -22.33 -9.38
N TRP A 175 -13.96 -22.89 -9.01
CA TRP A 175 -15.25 -22.47 -9.51
C TRP A 175 -16.03 -21.69 -8.46
N ASP A 176 -16.56 -20.51 -8.82
CA ASP A 176 -17.46 -19.74 -7.99
C ASP A 176 -18.91 -20.11 -8.31
N PRO A 177 -19.61 -20.85 -7.44
CA PRO A 177 -20.96 -21.34 -7.74
C PRO A 177 -22.04 -20.25 -7.65
N LYS A 178 -21.73 -19.10 -7.06
CA LYS A 178 -22.63 -17.95 -7.00
C LYS A 178 -22.48 -17.03 -8.21
N ALA A 179 -21.25 -16.72 -8.60
CA ALA A 179 -20.97 -15.95 -9.80
C ALA A 179 -21.03 -16.77 -11.09
N LEU A 180 -21.07 -18.10 -11.00
CA LEU A 180 -21.11 -19.06 -12.11
C LEU A 180 -19.92 -18.90 -13.08
N THR A 181 -18.74 -18.74 -12.54
CA THR A 181 -17.52 -18.53 -13.33
C THR A 181 -16.28 -19.15 -12.69
N ALA A 182 -15.30 -19.50 -13.52
CA ALA A 182 -13.98 -19.89 -13.07
C ALA A 182 -13.22 -18.70 -12.47
N LEU A 183 -12.33 -18.99 -11.53
CA LEU A 183 -11.43 -18.05 -10.87
C LEU A 183 -9.98 -18.51 -11.08
N SER A 184 -9.04 -17.57 -11.01
CA SER A 184 -7.62 -17.89 -10.86
C SER A 184 -7.31 -18.26 -9.41
N ASP A 185 -6.17 -18.92 -9.19
CA ASP A 185 -5.75 -19.34 -7.84
C ASP A 185 -5.62 -18.13 -6.89
N GLU A 186 -5.17 -16.99 -7.40
CA GLU A 186 -4.98 -15.76 -6.65
C GLU A 186 -6.30 -15.12 -6.16
N GLU A 187 -7.42 -15.41 -6.82
CA GLU A 187 -8.76 -14.92 -6.45
C GLU A 187 -9.41 -15.71 -5.32
N VAL A 188 -8.72 -16.71 -4.78
CA VAL A 188 -9.22 -17.57 -3.69
C VAL A 188 -8.58 -17.19 -2.37
N ILE A 189 -9.42 -16.86 -1.38
CA ILE A 189 -9.00 -16.54 -0.02
C ILE A 189 -9.24 -17.74 0.87
N TYR A 190 -8.20 -18.24 1.53
CA TYR A 190 -8.31 -19.37 2.45
C TYR A 190 -8.60 -18.88 3.87
N LYS A 191 -9.65 -19.44 4.47
CA LYS A 191 -10.05 -19.18 5.86
C LYS A 191 -10.14 -20.47 6.64
N GLU A 192 -9.85 -20.39 7.94
CA GLU A 192 -10.13 -21.49 8.85
C GLU A 192 -11.61 -21.54 9.17
N GLU A 193 -12.19 -22.74 9.01
CA GLU A 193 -13.59 -23.02 9.29
C GLU A 193 -13.69 -24.18 10.28
N HIS A 194 -14.54 -24.03 11.27
CA HIS A 194 -14.90 -25.11 12.18
C HIS A 194 -15.87 -26.06 11.48
N SER A 195 -15.43 -27.28 11.26
CA SER A 195 -16.16 -28.31 10.54
C SER A 195 -16.08 -29.63 11.30
N LYS A 196 -16.31 -30.70 10.61
CA LYS A 196 -16.28 -32.07 11.13
C LYS A 196 -15.39 -32.97 10.28
N LEU A 197 -14.80 -33.96 10.88
CA LEU A 197 -14.16 -35.06 10.21
C LEU A 197 -15.04 -36.31 10.37
N TYR A 198 -15.44 -36.85 9.24
CA TYR A 198 -16.36 -38.00 9.16
C TYR A 198 -15.59 -39.25 8.86
N TYR A 199 -15.83 -40.34 9.60
CA TYR A 199 -15.22 -41.64 9.41
C TYR A 199 -16.24 -42.58 8.84
N LEU A 200 -16.06 -42.96 7.55
CA LEU A 200 -17.02 -43.70 6.75
C LEU A 200 -16.56 -45.14 6.53
N LYS A 201 -17.50 -46.11 6.52
CA LYS A 201 -17.24 -47.52 6.28
C LYS A 201 -17.40 -47.85 4.81
N TYR A 202 -16.28 -48.29 4.20
CA TYR A 202 -16.24 -48.80 2.83
C TYR A 202 -16.05 -50.29 2.90
N TYR A 203 -17.12 -51.07 2.71
CA TYR A 203 -17.09 -52.51 2.77
C TYR A 203 -16.29 -53.11 1.60
N VAL A 204 -15.55 -54.17 1.84
CA VAL A 204 -14.84 -54.90 0.80
C VAL A 204 -15.88 -55.59 -0.11
N ALA A 205 -15.74 -55.37 -1.44
CA ALA A 205 -16.64 -55.98 -2.42
C ALA A 205 -16.24 -57.46 -2.65
N ASP A 206 -17.23 -58.32 -2.74
CA ASP A 206 -17.03 -59.77 -3.01
C ASP A 206 -15.90 -60.36 -2.15
N ASP A 207 -15.94 -60.07 -0.85
CA ASP A 207 -14.88 -60.39 0.09
C ASP A 207 -14.71 -61.89 0.22
N ASP A 208 -13.64 -62.40 -0.44
CA ASP A 208 -13.25 -63.79 -0.39
C ASP A 208 -12.34 -64.13 0.81
N MET A 209 -12.16 -63.15 1.71
CA MET A 209 -11.29 -63.21 2.88
C MET A 209 -9.80 -63.42 2.55
N SER A 210 -9.41 -63.23 1.28
CA SER A 210 -8.02 -63.25 0.85
C SER A 210 -7.30 -61.94 1.19
N GLY A 211 -5.99 -61.92 1.09
CA GLY A 211 -5.10 -60.82 1.44
C GLY A 211 -4.39 -61.05 2.76
N GLU A 212 -3.34 -60.28 3.01
CA GLU A 212 -2.62 -60.35 4.27
C GLU A 212 -3.52 -59.95 5.43
N THR A 213 -3.62 -60.77 6.42
CA THR A 213 -4.35 -60.52 7.67
C THR A 213 -3.59 -61.11 8.83
N GLY A 214 -3.43 -60.33 9.89
CA GLY A 214 -2.68 -60.75 11.06
C GLY A 214 -1.19 -60.44 11.00
N ALA A 215 -0.74 -59.65 10.01
CA ALA A 215 0.60 -59.10 9.99
C ALA A 215 0.78 -58.04 11.10
N GLU A 216 2.02 -57.86 11.56
CA GLU A 216 2.31 -56.88 12.60
C GLU A 216 1.99 -55.48 12.09
N GLY A 217 1.17 -54.73 12.86
CA GLY A 217 0.75 -53.37 12.53
C GLY A 217 -0.52 -53.25 11.68
N GLU A 218 -1.11 -54.33 11.26
CA GLU A 218 -2.33 -54.37 10.44
C GLU A 218 -3.58 -53.97 11.23
N VAL A 219 -4.47 -53.19 10.64
CA VAL A 219 -5.75 -52.75 11.22
C VAL A 219 -6.89 -53.22 10.33
N VAL A 220 -7.58 -54.31 10.73
CA VAL A 220 -8.72 -54.88 10.00
C VAL A 220 -10.00 -54.61 10.77
N HIS A 221 -10.89 -53.85 10.15
CA HIS A 221 -12.23 -53.61 10.71
C HIS A 221 -13.21 -54.68 10.23
N ARG A 222 -14.05 -55.17 11.15
CA ARG A 222 -15.11 -56.16 10.88
C ARG A 222 -16.40 -55.76 11.52
N ASP A 223 -17.51 -55.98 10.85
CA ASP A 223 -18.85 -55.83 11.45
C ASP A 223 -19.26 -57.08 12.25
N ALA A 224 -20.44 -57.05 12.86
CA ALA A 224 -20.97 -58.14 13.63
C ALA A 224 -21.15 -59.43 12.83
N SER A 225 -21.25 -59.39 11.50
CA SER A 225 -21.34 -60.55 10.60
C SER A 225 -19.98 -61.05 10.12
N GLY A 226 -18.89 -60.38 10.52
CA GLY A 226 -17.52 -60.68 10.09
C GLY A 226 -17.10 -60.05 8.77
N LYS A 227 -17.95 -59.26 8.13
CA LYS A 227 -17.58 -58.56 6.89
C LYS A 227 -16.56 -57.47 7.15
N ARG A 228 -15.52 -57.44 6.31
CA ARG A 228 -14.42 -56.51 6.41
C ARG A 228 -14.80 -55.16 5.76
N TYR A 229 -14.35 -54.09 6.36
CA TYR A 229 -14.49 -52.76 5.80
C TYR A 229 -13.25 -51.89 6.07
N ALA A 230 -12.96 -50.99 5.15
CA ALA A 230 -12.00 -49.91 5.35
C ALA A 230 -12.71 -48.69 5.93
N VAL A 231 -12.00 -47.89 6.74
CA VAL A 231 -12.51 -46.66 7.29
C VAL A 231 -11.81 -45.50 6.59
N VAL A 232 -12.59 -44.58 5.98
CA VAL A 232 -12.13 -43.37 5.33
C VAL A 232 -12.49 -42.17 6.18
N ALA A 233 -11.52 -41.34 6.45
CA ALA A 233 -11.76 -40.04 7.11
C ALA A 233 -11.86 -38.93 6.07
N THR A 234 -12.97 -38.18 6.05
CA THR A 234 -13.21 -37.09 5.11
C THR A 234 -13.87 -35.91 5.77
N THR A 235 -13.51 -34.70 5.32
CA THR A 235 -14.20 -33.48 5.71
C THR A 235 -15.35 -33.13 4.74
N ARG A 236 -15.47 -33.85 3.64
CA ARG A 236 -16.43 -33.61 2.57
C ARG A 236 -17.25 -34.86 2.22
N PRO A 237 -18.13 -35.33 3.14
CA PRO A 237 -18.91 -36.55 2.89
C PRO A 237 -19.90 -36.41 1.72
N GLU A 238 -20.28 -35.16 1.35
CA GLU A 238 -21.14 -34.85 0.21
C GLU A 238 -20.52 -35.24 -1.15
N THR A 239 -19.22 -35.53 -1.21
CA THR A 239 -18.54 -35.85 -2.48
C THR A 239 -18.40 -37.34 -2.75
N ILE A 240 -18.86 -38.21 -1.84
CA ILE A 240 -18.67 -39.67 -2.01
C ILE A 240 -19.34 -40.22 -3.27
N MET A 241 -20.41 -39.58 -3.76
CA MET A 241 -21.07 -39.97 -5.00
C MET A 241 -20.15 -39.87 -6.23
N GLY A 242 -19.08 -39.12 -6.14
CA GLY A 242 -18.05 -38.99 -7.18
C GLY A 242 -16.82 -39.87 -6.98
N ASP A 243 -16.76 -40.75 -5.96
CA ASP A 243 -15.61 -41.57 -5.68
C ASP A 243 -15.40 -42.61 -6.77
N THR A 244 -14.17 -42.74 -7.26
CA THR A 244 -13.80 -43.71 -8.31
C THR A 244 -12.65 -44.63 -7.92
N ALA A 245 -11.99 -44.36 -6.78
CA ALA A 245 -11.01 -45.24 -6.16
C ALA A 245 -10.86 -44.97 -4.66
N MET A 246 -10.25 -45.90 -3.96
CA MET A 246 -9.66 -45.70 -2.65
C MET A 246 -8.15 -45.83 -2.78
N CYS A 247 -7.39 -45.00 -2.13
CA CYS A 247 -5.95 -45.00 -2.18
C CYS A 247 -5.34 -45.34 -0.80
N ILE A 248 -4.34 -46.22 -0.79
CA ILE A 248 -3.55 -46.53 0.39
C ILE A 248 -2.05 -46.31 0.09
N ASN A 249 -1.26 -46.05 1.12
CA ASN A 249 0.19 -45.93 0.95
C ASN A 249 0.82 -47.34 0.92
N PRO A 250 1.66 -47.68 -0.08
CA PRO A 250 2.32 -49.00 -0.16
C PRO A 250 3.26 -49.27 1.03
N ALA A 251 3.70 -48.27 1.76
CA ALA A 251 4.55 -48.39 2.95
C ALA A 251 3.75 -48.48 4.27
N ASP A 252 2.43 -48.34 4.23
CA ASP A 252 1.57 -48.34 5.42
C ASP A 252 1.17 -49.83 5.79
N PRO A 253 1.70 -50.40 6.87
CA PRO A 253 1.33 -51.75 7.25
C PRO A 253 -0.12 -51.92 7.69
N LYS A 254 -0.76 -50.84 8.15
CA LYS A 254 -2.16 -50.85 8.65
C LYS A 254 -3.15 -51.30 7.59
N ASN A 255 -2.92 -50.92 6.35
CA ASN A 255 -3.88 -51.04 5.26
C ASN A 255 -3.44 -51.97 4.12
N GLN A 256 -2.28 -52.66 4.22
CA GLN A 256 -1.78 -53.55 3.16
C GLN A 256 -2.74 -54.70 2.85
N TRP A 257 -3.56 -55.12 3.79
CA TRP A 257 -4.58 -56.17 3.56
C TRP A 257 -5.62 -55.79 2.49
N LEU A 258 -5.75 -54.50 2.17
CA LEU A 258 -6.63 -53.94 1.13
C LEU A 258 -6.00 -54.04 -0.27
N LYS A 259 -4.71 -54.34 -0.38
CA LYS A 259 -4.00 -54.43 -1.66
C LYS A 259 -4.70 -55.38 -2.63
N GLY A 260 -5.00 -54.88 -3.85
CA GLY A 260 -5.65 -55.65 -4.90
C GLY A 260 -7.14 -55.91 -4.69
N LYS A 261 -7.71 -55.39 -3.64
CA LYS A 261 -9.15 -55.49 -3.36
C LYS A 261 -9.96 -54.34 -3.99
N LYS A 262 -11.29 -54.51 -3.95
CA LYS A 262 -12.26 -53.49 -4.31
C LYS A 262 -13.11 -53.18 -3.10
N VAL A 263 -13.59 -51.96 -3.02
CA VAL A 263 -14.46 -51.52 -1.93
C VAL A 263 -15.76 -50.92 -2.48
N ILE A 264 -16.76 -50.82 -1.62
CA ILE A 264 -18.10 -50.32 -1.97
C ILE A 264 -18.27 -48.94 -1.39
N VAL A 265 -18.56 -47.92 -2.23
CA VAL A 265 -18.87 -46.58 -1.79
C VAL A 265 -20.17 -46.59 -0.96
N PRO A 266 -20.17 -46.05 0.27
CA PRO A 266 -21.37 -46.02 1.11
C PRO A 266 -22.54 -45.31 0.42
N LEU A 267 -23.78 -45.80 0.65
CA LEU A 267 -25.05 -45.35 0.08
C LEU A 267 -25.15 -45.46 -1.44
N VAL A 268 -24.10 -45.18 -2.18
CA VAL A 268 -24.06 -45.24 -3.66
C VAL A 268 -23.97 -46.65 -4.17
N ASN A 269 -23.37 -47.52 -3.40
CA ASN A 269 -23.15 -48.94 -3.73
C ASN A 269 -22.27 -49.19 -4.98
N ARG A 270 -21.50 -48.19 -5.42
CA ARG A 270 -20.53 -48.34 -6.51
C ARG A 270 -19.29 -49.10 -6.01
N VAL A 271 -18.89 -50.11 -6.77
CA VAL A 271 -17.66 -50.84 -6.52
C VAL A 271 -16.48 -50.12 -7.16
N ILE A 272 -15.47 -49.78 -6.37
CA ILE A 272 -14.29 -49.03 -6.78
C ILE A 272 -13.01 -49.78 -6.43
N PRO A 273 -11.92 -49.63 -7.20
CA PRO A 273 -10.64 -50.29 -6.92
C PRO A 273 -9.90 -49.60 -5.76
N VAL A 274 -9.06 -50.40 -5.09
CA VAL A 274 -8.04 -49.91 -4.18
C VAL A 274 -6.73 -49.73 -4.96
N ILE A 275 -6.25 -48.48 -5.01
CA ILE A 275 -4.97 -48.14 -5.64
C ILE A 275 -3.92 -47.86 -4.58
N GLN A 276 -2.65 -47.81 -4.96
CA GLN A 276 -1.54 -47.56 -4.05
C GLN A 276 -0.74 -46.33 -4.55
N ASP A 277 -0.51 -45.38 -3.67
CA ASP A 277 0.32 -44.23 -3.94
C ASP A 277 0.96 -43.68 -2.66
N ASP A 278 2.19 -43.26 -2.74
CA ASP A 278 2.94 -42.67 -1.65
C ASP A 278 2.42 -41.24 -1.24
N TYR A 279 1.53 -40.70 -2.04
CA TYR A 279 0.82 -39.44 -1.71
C TYR A 279 0.03 -39.54 -0.40
N VAL A 280 -0.51 -40.70 -0.07
CA VAL A 280 -1.32 -40.89 1.15
C VAL A 280 -0.43 -40.79 2.39
N ASP A 281 -0.77 -39.81 3.27
CA ASP A 281 -0.09 -39.67 4.55
C ASP A 281 -0.46 -40.83 5.50
N VAL A 282 0.53 -41.57 5.93
CA VAL A 282 0.38 -42.70 6.83
C VAL A 282 -0.09 -42.31 8.23
N GLU A 283 0.26 -41.12 8.66
CA GLU A 283 -0.04 -40.63 10.01
C GLU A 283 -1.38 -39.83 10.08
N PHE A 284 -1.92 -39.41 8.94
CA PHE A 284 -3.17 -38.67 8.90
C PHE A 284 -4.39 -39.57 8.73
N GLY A 285 -5.40 -39.36 9.59
CA GLY A 285 -6.66 -40.05 9.52
C GLY A 285 -6.50 -41.55 9.70
N THR A 286 -7.00 -42.36 8.74
CA THR A 286 -6.98 -43.83 8.76
C THR A 286 -5.94 -44.42 7.83
N GLY A 287 -5.26 -43.60 7.02
CA GLY A 287 -4.39 -44.08 5.95
C GLY A 287 -5.14 -44.60 4.71
N CYS A 288 -6.47 -44.52 4.71
CA CYS A 288 -7.32 -44.80 3.55
C CYS A 288 -7.89 -43.50 3.00
N LEU A 289 -7.52 -43.15 1.78
CA LEU A 289 -7.98 -41.93 1.11
C LEU A 289 -9.05 -42.26 0.07
N LYS A 290 -10.23 -41.65 0.17
CA LYS A 290 -11.19 -41.66 -0.93
C LYS A 290 -10.68 -40.80 -2.06
N VAL A 291 -10.82 -41.20 -3.30
CA VAL A 291 -10.37 -40.48 -4.48
C VAL A 291 -11.57 -40.04 -5.31
N THR A 292 -11.77 -38.70 -5.37
CA THR A 292 -12.86 -38.05 -6.09
C THR A 292 -12.27 -37.09 -7.15
N PRO A 293 -11.85 -37.61 -8.32
CA PRO A 293 -11.05 -36.88 -9.29
C PRO A 293 -11.70 -35.61 -9.82
N ALA A 294 -13.04 -35.53 -9.82
CA ALA A 294 -13.77 -34.36 -10.33
C ALA A 294 -13.83 -33.18 -9.34
N HIS A 295 -13.52 -33.37 -8.05
CA HIS A 295 -13.83 -32.40 -6.98
C HIS A 295 -12.70 -32.12 -6.01
N ASP A 296 -11.51 -32.60 -6.29
CA ASP A 296 -10.31 -32.31 -5.52
C ASP A 296 -9.08 -32.31 -6.44
N VAL A 297 -8.20 -31.30 -6.25
CA VAL A 297 -7.02 -31.11 -7.12
C VAL A 297 -6.05 -32.29 -7.03
N ASN A 298 -5.81 -32.79 -5.83
CA ASN A 298 -4.87 -33.91 -5.62
C ASN A 298 -5.48 -35.21 -6.10
N ASP A 299 -6.77 -35.41 -5.88
CA ASP A 299 -7.50 -36.57 -6.39
C ASP A 299 -7.56 -36.57 -7.92
N TYR A 300 -7.63 -35.43 -8.54
CA TYR A 300 -7.53 -35.27 -9.99
C TYR A 300 -6.17 -35.73 -10.51
N MET A 301 -5.07 -35.38 -9.85
CA MET A 301 -3.72 -35.86 -10.22
C MET A 301 -3.58 -37.36 -10.08
N LEU A 302 -4.15 -37.94 -9.01
CA LEU A 302 -4.24 -39.41 -8.86
C LEU A 302 -5.10 -40.05 -9.95
N GLY A 303 -6.19 -39.38 -10.33
CA GLY A 303 -7.06 -39.79 -11.42
C GLY A 303 -6.33 -39.85 -12.76
N GLU A 304 -5.54 -38.89 -13.09
CA GLU A 304 -4.70 -38.85 -14.30
C GLU A 304 -3.62 -39.95 -14.25
N LYS A 305 -2.93 -40.11 -13.11
CA LYS A 305 -1.86 -41.09 -12.93
C LYS A 305 -2.35 -42.53 -13.07
N TYR A 306 -3.52 -42.83 -12.55
CA TYR A 306 -4.09 -44.18 -12.51
C TYR A 306 -5.24 -44.40 -13.49
N ASN A 307 -5.47 -43.44 -14.40
CA ASN A 307 -6.53 -43.46 -15.40
C ASN A 307 -7.93 -43.72 -14.80
N LEU A 308 -8.27 -43.00 -13.73
CA LEU A 308 -9.55 -43.13 -13.05
C LEU A 308 -10.64 -42.29 -13.73
N PRO A 309 -11.91 -42.77 -13.78
CA PRO A 309 -13.00 -41.93 -14.23
C PRO A 309 -13.18 -40.69 -13.31
N ALA A 310 -13.55 -39.57 -13.89
CA ALA A 310 -13.95 -38.40 -13.17
C ALA A 310 -15.46 -38.20 -13.30
N ILE A 311 -16.18 -38.28 -12.19
CA ILE A 311 -17.63 -38.12 -12.13
C ILE A 311 -17.96 -36.75 -11.52
N ASP A 312 -18.42 -35.83 -12.34
CA ASP A 312 -18.82 -34.50 -11.88
C ASP A 312 -20.22 -34.54 -11.27
N ILE A 313 -20.28 -34.47 -9.95
CA ILE A 313 -21.52 -34.57 -9.18
C ILE A 313 -22.16 -33.24 -8.88
N PHE A 314 -21.53 -32.11 -9.25
CA PHE A 314 -22.06 -30.77 -8.97
C PHE A 314 -22.47 -30.04 -10.24
N ASN A 315 -23.64 -29.39 -10.19
CA ASN A 315 -24.02 -28.37 -11.15
C ASN A 315 -23.21 -27.08 -10.93
N ASP A 316 -23.25 -26.17 -11.87
CA ASP A 316 -22.50 -24.92 -11.81
C ASP A 316 -22.88 -24.06 -10.60
N ASN A 317 -24.10 -24.15 -10.10
CA ASN A 317 -24.58 -23.43 -8.92
C ASN A 317 -24.29 -24.13 -7.57
N GLY A 318 -23.54 -25.22 -7.56
CA GLY A 318 -23.17 -25.94 -6.35
C GLY A 318 -24.24 -26.92 -5.84
N THR A 319 -25.32 -27.12 -6.57
CA THR A 319 -26.28 -28.21 -6.31
C THR A 319 -25.80 -29.52 -6.90
N LEU A 320 -26.30 -30.64 -6.38
CA LEU A 320 -25.90 -31.95 -6.91
C LEU A 320 -26.53 -32.19 -8.28
N SER A 321 -25.74 -32.70 -9.21
CA SER A 321 -26.14 -33.05 -10.56
C SER A 321 -26.80 -34.45 -10.63
N GLU A 322 -27.39 -34.75 -11.78
CA GLU A 322 -27.93 -36.08 -12.04
C GLU A 322 -26.88 -37.19 -11.95
N ALA A 323 -25.61 -36.88 -12.25
CA ALA A 323 -24.51 -37.82 -12.15
C ALA A 323 -24.24 -38.31 -10.70
N ALA A 324 -24.67 -37.55 -9.70
CA ALA A 324 -24.60 -37.95 -8.30
C ALA A 324 -25.50 -39.14 -7.97
N GLY A 325 -26.64 -39.27 -8.66
CA GLY A 325 -27.62 -40.34 -8.43
C GLY A 325 -28.41 -40.22 -7.13
N LEU A 326 -27.87 -39.53 -6.13
CA LEU A 326 -28.51 -39.21 -4.85
C LEU A 326 -28.51 -37.68 -4.63
N TYR A 327 -29.51 -37.21 -3.89
CA TYR A 327 -29.59 -35.79 -3.51
C TYR A 327 -29.63 -34.80 -4.69
N VAL A 328 -30.05 -35.22 -5.86
CA VAL A 328 -30.09 -34.42 -7.08
C VAL A 328 -30.88 -33.11 -6.85
N GLY A 329 -30.27 -31.99 -7.19
CA GLY A 329 -30.86 -30.67 -7.04
C GLY A 329 -30.72 -30.03 -5.63
N MET A 330 -30.20 -30.75 -4.65
CA MET A 330 -29.93 -30.21 -3.31
C MET A 330 -28.60 -29.43 -3.29
N ASP A 331 -28.53 -28.38 -2.47
CA ASP A 331 -27.30 -27.68 -2.22
C ASP A 331 -26.25 -28.56 -1.54
N ARG A 332 -25.00 -28.45 -1.92
CA ARG A 332 -23.87 -29.26 -1.43
C ARG A 332 -23.72 -29.24 0.10
N PHE A 333 -24.01 -28.14 0.77
CA PHE A 333 -23.92 -28.03 2.23
C PHE A 333 -25.14 -28.64 2.93
N ASP A 334 -26.31 -28.53 2.35
CA ASP A 334 -27.52 -29.23 2.82
C ASP A 334 -27.34 -30.74 2.69
N VAL A 335 -26.71 -31.19 1.61
CA VAL A 335 -26.36 -32.61 1.43
C VAL A 335 -25.38 -33.07 2.49
N ARG A 336 -24.39 -32.26 2.87
CA ARG A 336 -23.42 -32.59 3.94
C ARG A 336 -24.12 -32.91 5.25
N GLU A 337 -25.16 -32.15 5.60
CA GLU A 337 -25.96 -32.38 6.81
C GLU A 337 -26.86 -33.62 6.66
N GLN A 338 -27.49 -33.79 5.52
CA GLN A 338 -28.41 -34.91 5.27
C GLN A 338 -27.67 -36.23 5.16
N ILE A 339 -26.51 -36.27 4.47
CA ILE A 339 -25.73 -37.50 4.29
C ILE A 339 -25.14 -38.02 5.60
N GLU A 340 -24.83 -37.13 6.56
CA GLU A 340 -24.42 -37.57 7.92
C GLU A 340 -25.51 -38.41 8.57
N LYS A 341 -26.76 -37.95 8.48
CA LYS A 341 -27.93 -38.66 9.04
C LYS A 341 -28.19 -40.00 8.32
N ASP A 342 -28.09 -40.00 7.01
CA ASP A 342 -28.36 -41.17 6.19
C ASP A 342 -27.25 -42.24 6.39
N LEU A 343 -25.98 -41.83 6.47
CA LEU A 343 -24.87 -42.71 6.79
C LEU A 343 -25.00 -43.32 8.19
N GLN A 344 -25.40 -42.53 9.16
CA GLN A 344 -25.64 -43.00 10.51
C GLN A 344 -26.82 -43.97 10.57
N GLY A 345 -27.92 -43.64 9.91
CA GLY A 345 -29.10 -44.55 9.81
C GLY A 345 -28.82 -45.86 9.12
N ALA A 346 -27.90 -45.89 8.13
CA ALA A 346 -27.47 -47.09 7.41
C ALA A 346 -26.34 -47.86 8.13
N GLY A 347 -25.85 -47.38 9.26
CA GLY A 347 -24.74 -48.00 9.99
C GLY A 347 -23.39 -47.90 9.28
N LEU A 348 -23.25 -46.94 8.38
CA LEU A 348 -22.04 -46.72 7.54
C LEU A 348 -21.15 -45.60 8.07
N LEU A 349 -21.52 -44.97 9.17
CA LEU A 349 -20.75 -43.92 9.85
C LEU A 349 -20.10 -44.52 11.10
N GLU A 350 -18.76 -44.54 11.14
CA GLU A 350 -18.00 -45.08 12.28
C GLU A 350 -18.00 -44.05 13.43
N LYS A 351 -17.62 -42.79 13.15
CA LYS A 351 -17.63 -41.71 14.09
C LYS A 351 -17.60 -40.37 13.39
N VAL A 352 -17.87 -39.31 14.12
CA VAL A 352 -17.71 -37.91 13.70
C VAL A 352 -16.97 -37.16 14.81
N GLU A 353 -16.00 -36.34 14.45
CA GLU A 353 -15.28 -35.48 15.40
C GLU A 353 -15.15 -34.05 14.88
N ALA A 354 -15.09 -33.09 15.82
CA ALA A 354 -14.83 -31.70 15.46
C ALA A 354 -13.45 -31.56 14.82
N TYR A 355 -13.38 -30.81 13.73
CA TYR A 355 -12.15 -30.62 12.99
C TYR A 355 -12.12 -29.24 12.32
N THR A 356 -10.99 -28.54 12.43
CA THR A 356 -10.81 -27.24 11.78
C THR A 356 -10.10 -27.44 10.44
N ILE A 357 -10.69 -26.90 9.38
CA ILE A 357 -10.20 -27.01 8.00
C ILE A 357 -9.94 -25.62 7.40
N LYS A 358 -9.05 -25.57 6.42
CA LYS A 358 -8.89 -24.39 5.57
C LYS A 358 -9.77 -24.54 4.34
N VAL A 359 -10.69 -23.60 4.15
CA VAL A 359 -11.62 -23.56 3.02
C VAL A 359 -11.29 -22.34 2.16
N GLY A 360 -11.24 -22.56 0.85
CA GLY A 360 -11.09 -21.48 -0.14
C GLY A 360 -12.43 -20.80 -0.40
N PHE A 361 -12.41 -19.46 -0.38
CA PHE A 361 -13.57 -18.61 -0.68
C PHE A 361 -13.25 -17.70 -1.86
N SER A 362 -14.24 -17.45 -2.70
CA SER A 362 -14.16 -16.42 -3.72
C SER A 362 -13.96 -15.06 -3.07
N GLU A 363 -12.93 -14.33 -3.47
CA GLU A 363 -12.68 -12.96 -2.97
C GLU A 363 -13.86 -12.02 -3.26
N ARG A 364 -14.61 -12.26 -4.34
CA ARG A 364 -15.66 -11.37 -4.84
C ARG A 364 -17.04 -11.65 -4.26
N THR A 365 -17.39 -12.92 -4.13
CA THR A 365 -18.72 -13.33 -3.66
C THR A 365 -18.75 -13.80 -2.22
N ILE A 366 -17.56 -14.06 -1.64
CA ILE A 366 -17.36 -14.58 -0.28
C ILE A 366 -18.09 -15.95 -0.09
N VAL A 367 -18.25 -16.68 -1.16
CA VAL A 367 -18.82 -18.05 -1.16
C VAL A 367 -17.69 -19.06 -1.29
N ALA A 368 -17.80 -20.18 -0.60
CA ALA A 368 -16.83 -21.27 -0.73
C ALA A 368 -16.76 -21.74 -2.18
N ILE A 369 -15.55 -21.78 -2.73
CA ILE A 369 -15.30 -22.23 -4.09
C ILE A 369 -15.51 -23.74 -4.21
N GLU A 370 -15.73 -24.22 -5.41
CA GLU A 370 -15.78 -25.65 -5.72
C GLU A 370 -14.70 -26.00 -6.73
N PRO A 371 -13.74 -26.88 -6.40
CA PRO A 371 -12.85 -27.45 -7.41
C PRO A 371 -13.67 -28.21 -8.45
N LYS A 372 -13.51 -27.84 -9.72
CA LYS A 372 -14.36 -28.35 -10.81
C LYS A 372 -13.54 -28.54 -12.08
N LEU A 373 -13.75 -29.66 -12.78
CA LEU A 373 -13.24 -29.88 -14.12
C LEU A 373 -14.02 -29.00 -15.10
N SER A 374 -13.31 -28.17 -15.84
CA SER A 374 -13.93 -27.26 -16.80
C SER A 374 -13.08 -27.03 -18.02
N MET A 375 -13.75 -26.89 -19.17
CA MET A 375 -13.10 -26.48 -20.42
C MET A 375 -12.90 -24.97 -20.39
N GLN A 376 -11.67 -24.54 -20.24
CA GLN A 376 -11.29 -23.14 -20.10
C GLN A 376 -10.11 -22.79 -21.00
N TRP A 377 -9.83 -21.48 -21.10
CA TRP A 377 -8.63 -20.97 -21.74
C TRP A 377 -7.54 -20.70 -20.70
N PHE A 378 -6.31 -21.05 -21.04
CA PHE A 378 -5.15 -20.92 -20.14
C PHE A 378 -3.97 -20.27 -20.85
N LEU A 379 -3.18 -19.54 -20.10
CA LEU A 379 -1.88 -19.02 -20.47
C LEU A 379 -0.79 -19.85 -19.78
N LYS A 380 0.14 -20.40 -20.55
CA LYS A 380 1.33 -21.08 -20.01
C LYS A 380 2.25 -20.07 -19.37
N MET A 381 2.48 -20.19 -18.07
CA MET A 381 3.14 -19.15 -17.29
C MET A 381 4.63 -19.35 -17.09
N GLN A 382 5.17 -20.55 -17.29
CA GLN A 382 6.59 -20.84 -17.02
C GLN A 382 7.53 -19.95 -17.85
N HIS A 383 7.24 -19.77 -19.13
CA HIS A 383 7.98 -18.90 -20.03
C HIS A 383 8.09 -17.46 -19.49
N PHE A 384 6.98 -16.93 -18.97
CA PHE A 384 6.92 -15.58 -18.42
C PHE A 384 7.64 -15.48 -17.07
N ALA A 385 7.52 -16.50 -16.21
CA ALA A 385 8.21 -16.54 -14.93
C ALA A 385 9.73 -16.56 -15.10
N ASP A 386 10.23 -17.30 -16.07
CA ASP A 386 11.67 -17.37 -16.37
C ASP A 386 12.25 -16.03 -16.81
N MET A 387 11.46 -15.19 -17.50
CA MET A 387 11.85 -13.83 -17.86
C MET A 387 11.72 -12.83 -16.70
N ALA A 388 10.69 -12.99 -15.87
CA ALA A 388 10.32 -11.98 -14.88
C ALA A 388 11.10 -12.11 -13.56
N LEU A 389 11.62 -13.28 -13.22
CA LEU A 389 12.30 -13.50 -11.94
C LEU A 389 13.67 -12.80 -11.86
N PRO A 390 14.61 -12.95 -12.82
CA PRO A 390 15.95 -12.41 -12.69
C PRO A 390 16.02 -10.90 -12.48
N PRO A 391 15.26 -10.05 -13.21
CA PRO A 391 15.39 -8.59 -13.11
C PRO A 391 15.07 -8.04 -11.73
N VAL A 392 14.16 -8.67 -11.01
CA VAL A 392 13.80 -8.27 -9.64
C VAL A 392 14.83 -8.79 -8.63
N MET A 393 15.30 -10.02 -8.82
CA MET A 393 16.24 -10.63 -7.88
C MET A 393 17.64 -9.99 -7.96
N ASN A 394 18.06 -9.48 -9.12
CA ASN A 394 19.34 -8.79 -9.30
C ASN A 394 19.25 -7.25 -9.13
N ASP A 395 18.08 -6.73 -8.75
CA ASP A 395 17.81 -5.29 -8.57
C ASP A 395 17.94 -4.42 -9.82
N ASP A 396 17.82 -4.98 -11.01
CA ASP A 396 17.60 -4.17 -12.21
C ASP A 396 16.28 -3.43 -12.12
N LEU A 397 15.27 -4.10 -11.61
CA LEU A 397 13.98 -3.56 -11.20
C LEU A 397 13.88 -3.66 -9.67
N LYS A 398 13.75 -2.53 -8.97
CA LYS A 398 13.84 -2.48 -7.51
C LYS A 398 12.47 -2.44 -6.84
N PHE A 399 12.31 -3.22 -5.77
CA PHE A 399 11.16 -3.19 -4.89
C PHE A 399 11.45 -2.40 -3.61
N TYR A 400 10.53 -1.52 -3.26
CA TYR A 400 10.56 -0.73 -2.02
C TYR A 400 9.27 -0.98 -1.22
N PRO A 401 9.35 -1.61 -0.02
CA PRO A 401 10.53 -2.20 0.59
C PRO A 401 10.96 -3.52 -0.05
N ALA A 402 12.24 -3.84 0.05
CA ALA A 402 12.85 -5.03 -0.57
C ALA A 402 12.31 -6.38 -0.05
N LYS A 403 11.64 -6.40 1.10
CA LYS A 403 11.05 -7.62 1.70
C LYS A 403 10.11 -8.37 0.75
N TYR A 404 9.44 -7.66 -0.16
CA TYR A 404 8.52 -8.25 -1.13
C TYR A 404 9.20 -9.03 -2.25
N LYS A 405 10.51 -8.93 -2.40
CA LYS A 405 11.29 -9.77 -3.35
C LYS A 405 11.14 -11.26 -3.06
N ASN A 406 11.12 -11.65 -1.79
CA ASN A 406 10.97 -13.04 -1.40
C ASN A 406 9.56 -13.58 -1.73
N THR A 407 8.54 -12.79 -1.49
CA THR A 407 7.15 -13.12 -1.85
C THR A 407 7.00 -13.31 -3.36
N TYR A 408 7.57 -12.39 -4.14
CA TYR A 408 7.61 -12.42 -5.60
C TYR A 408 8.33 -13.67 -6.11
N LYS A 409 9.53 -13.96 -5.60
CA LYS A 409 10.33 -15.13 -5.96
C LYS A 409 9.56 -16.43 -5.70
N ASN A 410 9.01 -16.58 -4.48
CA ASN A 410 8.31 -17.79 -4.11
C ASN A 410 7.10 -18.08 -5.02
N TRP A 411 6.36 -17.06 -5.41
CA TRP A 411 5.24 -17.21 -6.32
C TRP A 411 5.68 -17.63 -7.72
N LEU A 412 6.73 -17.02 -8.28
CA LEU A 412 7.23 -17.33 -9.62
C LEU A 412 7.86 -18.71 -9.71
N GLU A 413 8.55 -19.17 -8.67
CA GLU A 413 9.14 -20.52 -8.61
C GLU A 413 8.07 -21.63 -8.53
N ASN A 414 6.87 -21.33 -8.08
CA ASN A 414 5.74 -22.26 -7.94
C ASN A 414 4.58 -21.91 -8.88
N ILE A 415 4.86 -21.21 -9.97
CA ILE A 415 3.83 -20.69 -10.84
C ILE A 415 3.07 -21.80 -11.56
N LYS A 416 1.76 -21.62 -11.68
CA LYS A 416 0.85 -22.49 -12.44
C LYS A 416 0.33 -21.74 -13.66
N ASP A 417 -0.21 -22.49 -14.63
CA ASP A 417 -0.88 -21.91 -15.77
C ASP A 417 -2.07 -21.06 -15.32
N TRP A 418 -2.22 -19.90 -15.94
CA TRP A 418 -3.24 -18.93 -15.60
C TRP A 418 -4.53 -19.22 -16.37
N CYS A 419 -5.63 -19.51 -15.66
CA CYS A 419 -6.96 -19.56 -16.24
C CYS A 419 -7.42 -18.15 -16.60
N ILE A 420 -7.51 -17.85 -17.90
CA ILE A 420 -7.79 -16.49 -18.40
C ILE A 420 -9.22 -16.29 -18.88
N SER A 421 -10.04 -17.32 -18.93
CA SER A 421 -11.44 -17.21 -19.33
C SER A 421 -12.38 -17.04 -18.14
N ARG A 422 -13.40 -16.22 -18.32
CA ARG A 422 -14.46 -15.97 -17.34
C ARG A 422 -15.82 -16.08 -18.03
N GLN A 423 -16.77 -16.73 -17.38
CA GLN A 423 -18.13 -16.91 -17.87
C GLN A 423 -18.98 -15.68 -17.54
N LEU A 424 -18.60 -14.56 -18.12
CA LEU A 424 -19.15 -13.22 -17.92
C LEU A 424 -19.52 -12.61 -19.27
N TRP A 425 -20.35 -11.57 -19.25
CA TRP A 425 -20.60 -10.73 -20.42
C TRP A 425 -19.78 -9.43 -20.38
N TRP A 426 -19.46 -8.93 -19.20
CA TRP A 426 -18.68 -7.72 -19.02
C TRP A 426 -17.18 -7.98 -19.02
N GLY A 427 -16.53 -7.65 -20.10
CA GLY A 427 -15.11 -7.85 -20.32
C GLY A 427 -14.75 -7.95 -21.79
N HIS A 428 -13.48 -8.24 -22.06
CA HIS A 428 -13.00 -8.49 -23.43
C HIS A 428 -13.45 -9.88 -23.89
N ARG A 429 -14.31 -9.93 -24.87
CA ARG A 429 -14.81 -11.20 -25.43
C ARG A 429 -13.68 -11.97 -26.10
N ILE A 430 -13.59 -13.25 -25.82
CA ILE A 430 -12.52 -14.11 -26.34
C ILE A 430 -12.63 -14.20 -27.87
N PRO A 431 -11.53 -13.91 -28.62
CA PRO A 431 -11.53 -13.87 -30.07
C PRO A 431 -11.34 -15.27 -30.68
N ALA A 432 -12.13 -16.22 -30.25
CA ALA A 432 -12.19 -17.59 -30.76
C ALA A 432 -13.54 -17.85 -31.40
N TYR A 433 -13.54 -18.49 -32.53
CA TYR A 433 -14.73 -18.75 -33.34
C TYR A 433 -14.87 -20.23 -33.58
N PHE A 434 -15.97 -20.82 -33.10
CA PHE A 434 -16.25 -22.24 -33.22
C PHE A 434 -16.85 -22.53 -34.60
N LEU A 435 -16.41 -23.65 -35.17
CA LEU A 435 -16.80 -24.12 -36.49
C LEU A 435 -18.03 -25.03 -36.39
N PRO A 436 -18.92 -25.07 -37.43
CA PRO A 436 -20.14 -25.87 -37.42
C PRO A 436 -19.89 -27.37 -37.18
N GLU A 437 -18.81 -27.92 -37.71
CA GLU A 437 -18.45 -29.33 -37.63
C GLU A 437 -17.47 -29.65 -36.49
N GLY A 438 -17.22 -28.69 -35.62
CA GLY A 438 -16.29 -28.83 -34.51
C GLY A 438 -14.93 -28.17 -34.75
N GLY A 439 -14.21 -27.93 -33.69
CA GLY A 439 -12.98 -27.14 -33.69
C GLY A 439 -13.24 -25.64 -33.66
N TYR A 440 -12.16 -24.86 -33.68
CA TYR A 440 -12.22 -23.42 -33.61
C TYR A 440 -11.03 -22.77 -34.33
N VAL A 441 -11.16 -21.50 -34.63
CA VAL A 441 -10.07 -20.62 -35.08
C VAL A 441 -9.97 -19.42 -34.16
N VAL A 442 -8.79 -18.82 -34.05
CA VAL A 442 -8.51 -17.62 -33.25
C VAL A 442 -8.07 -16.52 -34.20
N ALA A 443 -8.82 -15.41 -34.21
CA ALA A 443 -8.55 -14.26 -35.04
C ALA A 443 -9.02 -12.98 -34.39
N ALA A 444 -8.45 -11.84 -34.78
CA ALA A 444 -8.81 -10.55 -34.21
C ALA A 444 -10.21 -10.07 -34.64
N THR A 445 -10.63 -10.43 -35.84
CA THR A 445 -11.93 -10.02 -36.41
C THR A 445 -12.72 -11.21 -36.96
N PRO A 446 -14.06 -11.11 -37.08
CA PRO A 446 -14.87 -12.15 -37.69
C PRO A 446 -14.46 -12.45 -39.15
N GLU A 447 -14.03 -11.44 -39.90
CA GLU A 447 -13.61 -11.58 -41.29
C GLU A 447 -12.32 -12.40 -41.42
N GLU A 448 -11.34 -12.14 -40.57
CA GLU A 448 -10.11 -12.95 -40.46
C GLU A 448 -10.41 -14.36 -39.97
N ALA A 449 -11.33 -14.51 -39.03
CA ALA A 449 -11.79 -15.81 -38.56
C ALA A 449 -12.45 -16.63 -39.66
N LEU A 450 -13.24 -16.00 -40.54
CA LEU A 450 -13.85 -16.65 -41.69
C LEU A 450 -12.79 -17.16 -42.66
N GLN A 451 -11.79 -16.34 -42.96
CA GLN A 451 -10.70 -16.75 -43.81
C GLN A 451 -9.95 -17.96 -43.26
N LEU A 452 -9.59 -17.93 -41.98
CA LEU A 452 -8.93 -19.06 -41.31
C LEU A 452 -9.81 -20.30 -41.28
N ALA A 453 -11.13 -20.14 -41.09
CA ALA A 453 -12.08 -21.24 -41.06
C ALA A 453 -12.23 -21.91 -42.43
N GLN A 454 -12.30 -21.12 -43.49
CA GLN A 454 -12.32 -21.62 -44.87
C GLN A 454 -11.04 -22.39 -45.23
N GLU A 455 -9.88 -21.87 -44.84
CA GLU A 455 -8.59 -22.54 -45.02
C GLU A 455 -8.51 -23.85 -44.22
N LYS A 456 -8.91 -23.83 -42.97
CA LYS A 456 -8.85 -24.99 -42.06
C LYS A 456 -9.78 -26.13 -42.45
N THR A 457 -10.98 -25.79 -42.94
CA THR A 457 -11.98 -26.78 -43.36
C THR A 457 -11.91 -27.14 -44.82
N GLY A 458 -11.21 -26.37 -45.64
CA GLY A 458 -11.23 -26.48 -47.10
C GLY A 458 -12.58 -26.14 -47.75
N ASN A 459 -13.48 -25.49 -46.97
CA ASN A 459 -14.83 -25.12 -47.44
C ASN A 459 -14.95 -23.63 -47.72
N PRO A 460 -14.88 -23.17 -48.99
CA PRO A 460 -15.00 -21.77 -49.31
C PRO A 460 -16.42 -21.23 -49.24
N ALA A 461 -17.42 -22.10 -48.98
CA ALA A 461 -18.83 -21.73 -48.85
C ALA A 461 -19.22 -21.29 -47.48
N LEU A 462 -18.33 -21.39 -46.44
CA LEU A 462 -18.58 -20.89 -45.11
C LEU A 462 -18.81 -19.37 -45.13
N ASN A 463 -19.77 -18.92 -44.36
CA ASN A 463 -20.08 -17.51 -44.08
C ASN A 463 -19.78 -17.16 -42.61
N ILE A 464 -19.74 -15.85 -42.34
CA ILE A 464 -19.54 -15.35 -40.96
C ILE A 464 -20.61 -15.90 -40.00
N GLU A 465 -21.84 -16.00 -40.45
CA GLU A 465 -22.99 -16.47 -39.66
C GLU A 465 -22.88 -17.97 -39.28
N ASP A 466 -22.07 -18.72 -39.98
CA ASP A 466 -21.78 -20.13 -39.67
C ASP A 466 -20.81 -20.26 -38.47
N LEU A 467 -20.12 -19.19 -38.11
CA LEU A 467 -19.16 -19.12 -37.00
C LEU A 467 -19.82 -18.62 -35.73
N ARG A 468 -19.53 -19.26 -34.61
CA ARG A 468 -20.02 -18.84 -33.30
C ARG A 468 -18.83 -18.38 -32.45
N GLN A 469 -18.77 -17.06 -32.16
CA GLN A 469 -17.75 -16.54 -31.27
C GLN A 469 -17.95 -17.07 -29.85
N ASP A 470 -16.84 -17.34 -29.15
CA ASP A 470 -16.85 -17.73 -27.75
C ASP A 470 -17.66 -16.69 -26.91
N GLU A 471 -18.52 -17.19 -26.04
CA GLU A 471 -19.36 -16.34 -25.18
C GLU A 471 -18.60 -15.78 -23.97
N ASP A 472 -17.47 -16.39 -23.64
CA ASP A 472 -16.70 -16.03 -22.46
C ASP A 472 -15.87 -14.76 -22.68
N CYS A 473 -15.54 -14.11 -21.58
CA CYS A 473 -14.65 -12.95 -21.55
C CYS A 473 -13.31 -13.32 -20.91
N LEU A 474 -12.32 -12.46 -21.14
CA LEU A 474 -11.00 -12.56 -20.53
C LEU A 474 -11.01 -11.98 -19.10
N ASP A 475 -10.18 -12.55 -18.25
CA ASP A 475 -9.83 -11.99 -16.96
C ASP A 475 -9.37 -10.52 -17.11
N THR A 476 -9.86 -9.63 -16.26
CA THR A 476 -9.51 -8.21 -16.29
C THR A 476 -7.99 -7.99 -16.24
N TRP A 477 -7.25 -8.86 -15.53
CA TRP A 477 -5.80 -8.75 -15.41
C TRP A 477 -5.05 -9.05 -16.73
N LEU A 478 -5.67 -9.74 -17.67
CA LEU A 478 -5.11 -9.92 -19.01
C LEU A 478 -5.18 -8.64 -19.87
N SER A 479 -5.94 -7.65 -19.45
CA SER A 479 -5.92 -6.30 -20.03
C SER A 479 -4.98 -5.39 -19.23
N SER A 480 -5.08 -5.40 -17.91
CA SER A 480 -4.32 -4.51 -17.02
C SER A 480 -2.82 -4.78 -17.04
N TRP A 481 -2.38 -5.98 -17.36
CA TRP A 481 -0.96 -6.32 -17.48
C TRP A 481 -0.25 -5.61 -18.64
N LEU A 482 -1.02 -5.12 -19.63
CA LEU A 482 -0.51 -4.35 -20.77
C LEU A 482 -0.45 -2.84 -20.49
N TRP A 483 -0.95 -2.38 -19.34
CA TRP A 483 -1.19 -0.99 -19.02
C TRP A 483 -0.02 -0.05 -19.39
N PRO A 484 1.20 -0.26 -18.89
CA PRO A 484 2.32 0.65 -19.21
C PRO A 484 2.75 0.62 -20.68
N ILE A 485 2.34 -0.38 -21.46
CA ILE A 485 2.66 -0.51 -22.88
C ILE A 485 1.54 0.09 -23.73
N SER A 486 0.30 -0.31 -23.46
CA SER A 486 -0.87 0.10 -24.23
C SER A 486 -1.22 1.56 -24.08
N LEU A 487 -0.90 2.19 -22.95
CA LEU A 487 -1.09 3.62 -22.73
C LEU A 487 -0.27 4.49 -23.67
N PHE A 488 0.85 3.98 -24.16
CA PHE A 488 1.73 4.63 -25.13
C PHE A 488 1.70 3.94 -26.51
N ASP A 489 0.59 3.25 -26.77
CA ASP A 489 0.31 2.59 -28.05
C ASP A 489 1.40 1.60 -28.50
N GLY A 490 2.09 0.97 -27.54
CA GLY A 490 3.23 0.09 -27.82
C GLY A 490 2.85 -1.28 -28.38
N ILE A 491 1.60 -1.74 -28.21
CA ILE A 491 1.13 -3.01 -28.76
C ILE A 491 0.68 -2.84 -30.23
N LEU A 492 -0.11 -1.81 -30.54
CA LEU A 492 -0.65 -1.59 -31.89
C LEU A 492 0.40 -0.96 -32.80
N ASN A 493 1.23 -0.07 -32.29
CA ASN A 493 2.30 0.61 -33.00
C ASN A 493 3.65 0.44 -32.28
N PRO A 494 4.26 -0.76 -32.31
CA PRO A 494 5.55 -1.00 -31.66
C PRO A 494 6.63 -0.03 -32.13
N GLY A 495 7.47 0.45 -31.19
CA GLY A 495 8.57 1.34 -31.50
C GLY A 495 8.18 2.78 -31.84
N ASN A 496 6.94 3.20 -31.58
CA ASN A 496 6.53 4.59 -31.77
C ASN A 496 7.27 5.55 -30.84
N GLU A 497 7.19 6.85 -31.14
CA GLU A 497 7.92 7.89 -30.39
C GLU A 497 7.57 7.90 -28.90
N GLU A 498 6.31 7.77 -28.54
CA GLU A 498 5.86 7.82 -27.13
C GLU A 498 6.34 6.63 -26.32
N ILE A 499 6.22 5.39 -26.84
CA ILE A 499 6.71 4.22 -26.13
C ILE A 499 8.23 4.28 -25.94
N ASN A 500 8.97 4.77 -26.93
CA ASN A 500 10.42 4.93 -26.81
C ASN A 500 10.81 6.01 -25.79
N TYR A 501 9.99 7.03 -25.60
CA TYR A 501 10.26 8.13 -24.70
C TYR A 501 9.83 7.84 -23.24
N TYR A 502 8.63 7.32 -23.03
CA TYR A 502 8.02 7.14 -21.70
C TYR A 502 8.29 5.76 -21.08
N TYR A 503 8.53 4.76 -21.88
CA TYR A 503 8.76 3.39 -21.39
C TYR A 503 10.26 3.05 -21.31
N PRO A 504 10.80 2.42 -20.27
CA PRO A 504 10.09 2.01 -19.06
C PRO A 504 9.62 3.21 -18.23
N THR A 505 8.52 3.04 -17.50
CA THR A 505 8.06 4.07 -16.58
C THR A 505 9.02 4.20 -15.40
N SER A 506 8.99 5.32 -14.70
CA SER A 506 9.96 5.62 -13.64
C SER A 506 9.65 4.84 -12.38
N ASP A 507 8.45 5.02 -11.85
CA ASP A 507 7.98 4.41 -10.63
C ASP A 507 6.57 3.82 -10.83
N LEU A 508 6.32 2.68 -10.20
CA LEU A 508 4.99 2.14 -9.99
C LEU A 508 4.66 2.25 -8.51
N VAL A 509 3.52 2.82 -8.18
CA VAL A 509 3.03 2.92 -6.79
C VAL A 509 1.76 2.09 -6.65
N THR A 510 1.80 1.04 -5.85
CA THR A 510 0.69 0.10 -5.72
C THR A 510 0.67 -0.58 -4.35
N GLY A 511 -0.46 -1.20 -4.01
CA GLY A 511 -0.55 -2.03 -2.81
C GLY A 511 0.14 -3.40 -3.01
N PRO A 512 0.67 -3.99 -1.93
CA PRO A 512 1.32 -5.31 -2.00
C PRO A 512 0.34 -6.46 -2.25
N ASP A 513 -0.93 -6.25 -2.03
CA ASP A 513 -2.02 -7.20 -2.24
C ASP A 513 -2.24 -7.57 -3.71
N ILE A 514 -1.74 -6.76 -4.65
CA ILE A 514 -1.83 -7.02 -6.09
C ILE A 514 -0.48 -7.31 -6.76
N ILE A 515 0.51 -7.74 -6.00
CA ILE A 515 1.82 -8.17 -6.55
C ILE A 515 1.64 -9.22 -7.64
N PHE A 516 0.86 -10.26 -7.37
CA PHE A 516 0.67 -11.38 -8.30
C PHE A 516 -0.32 -11.06 -9.40
N PHE A 517 -1.35 -10.31 -9.08
CA PHE A 517 -2.38 -9.94 -10.04
C PHE A 517 -1.88 -8.97 -11.10
N TRP A 518 -1.07 -8.01 -10.72
CA TRP A 518 -0.74 -6.89 -11.59
C TRP A 518 0.75 -6.66 -11.75
N VAL A 519 1.51 -6.47 -10.66
CA VAL A 519 2.95 -6.11 -10.75
C VAL A 519 3.74 -7.17 -11.52
N ALA A 520 3.66 -8.43 -11.10
CA ALA A 520 4.37 -9.52 -11.73
C ALA A 520 3.95 -9.72 -13.19
N ARG A 521 2.65 -9.63 -13.45
CA ARG A 521 2.10 -9.81 -14.80
C ARG A 521 2.48 -8.67 -15.73
N MET A 522 2.56 -7.42 -15.26
CA MET A 522 3.12 -6.32 -16.04
C MET A 522 4.59 -6.53 -16.37
N ILE A 523 5.38 -7.04 -15.44
CA ILE A 523 6.78 -7.36 -15.69
C ILE A 523 6.89 -8.43 -16.80
N MET A 524 6.07 -9.47 -16.74
CA MET A 524 6.00 -10.51 -17.78
C MET A 524 5.66 -9.93 -19.16
N ALA A 525 4.59 -9.13 -19.23
CA ALA A 525 4.18 -8.48 -20.48
C ALA A 525 5.24 -7.53 -21.02
N GLY A 526 5.90 -6.78 -20.14
CA GLY A 526 6.97 -5.86 -20.50
C GLY A 526 8.15 -6.56 -21.17
N TYR A 527 8.61 -7.66 -20.61
CA TYR A 527 9.69 -8.43 -21.24
C TYR A 527 9.27 -9.15 -22.50
N GLU A 528 8.02 -9.64 -22.59
CA GLU A 528 7.53 -10.30 -23.80
C GLU A 528 7.40 -9.34 -24.98
N TYR A 529 6.87 -8.14 -24.77
CA TYR A 529 6.51 -7.22 -25.85
C TYR A 529 7.51 -6.09 -26.07
N GLU A 530 8.23 -5.64 -25.05
CA GLU A 530 9.21 -4.56 -25.12
C GLU A 530 10.66 -5.03 -24.89
N GLY A 531 10.86 -6.27 -24.45
CA GLY A 531 12.18 -6.82 -24.16
C GLY A 531 12.90 -6.20 -22.96
N LYS A 532 12.20 -5.40 -22.17
CA LYS A 532 12.73 -4.71 -20.97
C LYS A 532 11.65 -4.46 -19.93
N MET A 533 12.08 -4.12 -18.72
CA MET A 533 11.19 -3.85 -17.57
C MET A 533 10.14 -2.77 -17.89
N PRO A 534 8.92 -2.91 -17.37
CA PRO A 534 7.87 -1.91 -17.57
C PRO A 534 8.01 -0.68 -16.67
N PHE A 535 8.70 -0.79 -15.56
CA PHE A 535 9.00 0.26 -14.60
C PHE A 535 10.35 -0.03 -13.93
N LYS A 536 11.03 1.02 -13.50
CA LYS A 536 12.36 0.91 -12.87
C LYS A 536 12.25 0.54 -11.39
N ASN A 537 11.25 1.08 -10.71
CA ASN A 537 11.03 0.90 -9.28
C ASN A 537 9.56 0.61 -8.99
N VAL A 538 9.30 -0.18 -7.95
CA VAL A 538 7.97 -0.40 -7.40
C VAL A 538 7.96 0.03 -5.95
N TYR A 539 7.12 1.01 -5.63
CA TYR A 539 6.84 1.45 -4.27
C TYR A 539 5.55 0.78 -3.79
N PHE A 540 5.65 -0.07 -2.77
CA PHE A 540 4.49 -0.72 -2.17
C PHE A 540 3.95 0.13 -1.01
N THR A 541 2.69 0.52 -1.11
CA THR A 541 2.00 1.27 -0.06
C THR A 541 1.53 0.35 1.07
N GLY A 542 1.37 0.91 2.26
CA GLY A 542 0.67 0.22 3.34
C GLY A 542 -0.85 0.15 3.10
N ILE A 543 -1.52 -0.72 3.85
CA ILE A 543 -2.98 -0.81 3.87
C ILE A 543 -3.50 0.19 4.91
N VAL A 544 -4.53 0.95 4.55
CA VAL A 544 -5.19 1.87 5.48
C VAL A 544 -6.19 1.07 6.34
N ARG A 545 -6.00 1.13 7.65
CA ARG A 545 -6.83 0.45 8.65
C ARG A 545 -7.51 1.44 9.57
N ASP A 546 -8.61 1.02 10.17
CA ASP A 546 -9.28 1.82 11.21
C ASP A 546 -8.50 1.81 12.53
N LYS A 547 -8.98 2.56 13.52
CA LYS A 547 -8.35 2.66 14.85
C LYS A 547 -8.23 1.32 15.60
N LEU A 548 -9.04 0.32 15.20
CA LEU A 548 -9.01 -1.04 15.76
C LEU A 548 -8.12 -1.99 14.95
N GLY A 549 -7.40 -1.49 13.95
CA GLY A 549 -6.52 -2.29 13.10
C GLY A 549 -7.23 -3.10 12.01
N ARG A 550 -8.53 -2.89 11.78
CA ARG A 550 -9.29 -3.59 10.74
C ARG A 550 -9.11 -2.89 9.40
N LYS A 551 -8.98 -3.67 8.34
CA LYS A 551 -8.97 -3.12 6.97
C LYS A 551 -10.25 -2.32 6.72
N MET A 552 -10.12 -1.10 6.21
CA MET A 552 -11.26 -0.27 5.87
C MET A 552 -12.03 -0.88 4.71
N SER A 553 -13.34 -1.00 4.87
CA SER A 553 -14.25 -1.48 3.83
C SER A 553 -15.60 -0.78 3.93
N LYS A 554 -16.28 -0.68 2.79
CA LYS A 554 -17.63 -0.13 2.74
C LYS A 554 -18.65 -0.98 3.50
N SER A 555 -18.45 -2.30 3.50
CA SER A 555 -19.34 -3.24 4.20
C SER A 555 -19.28 -3.10 5.72
N LEU A 556 -18.14 -2.73 6.27
CA LEU A 556 -17.95 -2.46 7.70
C LEU A 556 -18.34 -1.04 8.10
N GLY A 557 -18.52 -0.13 7.14
CA GLY A 557 -18.83 1.28 7.42
C GLY A 557 -17.74 2.01 8.22
N ASN A 558 -16.50 1.50 8.20
CA ASN A 558 -15.38 2.02 8.97
C ASN A 558 -14.43 2.90 8.12
N SER A 559 -14.76 3.16 6.86
CA SER A 559 -14.03 4.07 5.98
C SER A 559 -14.78 5.39 5.86
N PRO A 560 -14.16 6.53 6.24
CA PRO A 560 -14.77 7.84 5.99
C PRO A 560 -14.84 8.11 4.47
N ASP A 561 -15.79 8.94 4.07
CA ASP A 561 -15.86 9.44 2.69
C ASP A 561 -14.69 10.42 2.47
N PRO A 562 -13.80 10.17 1.49
CA PRO A 562 -12.70 11.06 1.18
C PRO A 562 -13.13 12.51 0.86
N LEU A 563 -14.26 12.68 0.17
CA LEU A 563 -14.77 14.02 -0.16
C LEU A 563 -15.20 14.78 1.09
N ASP A 564 -15.86 14.13 2.04
CA ASP A 564 -16.24 14.75 3.32
C ASP A 564 -15.01 15.21 4.11
N LEU A 565 -13.93 14.41 4.09
CA LEU A 565 -12.67 14.80 4.74
C LEU A 565 -12.04 16.00 4.05
N ILE A 566 -12.04 16.05 2.73
CA ILE A 566 -11.52 17.20 1.95
C ILE A 566 -12.35 18.45 2.23
N ASP A 567 -13.67 18.34 2.31
CA ASP A 567 -14.54 19.47 2.63
C ASP A 567 -14.28 20.02 4.04
N ARG A 568 -13.99 19.14 5.02
CA ARG A 568 -13.72 19.55 6.41
C ARG A 568 -12.30 20.10 6.64
N TYR A 569 -11.30 19.50 6.02
CA TYR A 569 -9.89 19.75 6.32
C TYR A 569 -9.11 20.39 5.17
N GLY A 570 -9.69 20.45 3.97
CA GLY A 570 -8.99 20.79 2.74
C GLY A 570 -8.19 19.62 2.17
N ALA A 571 -7.92 19.67 0.86
CA ALA A 571 -7.13 18.63 0.19
C ALA A 571 -5.70 18.55 0.76
N ASP A 572 -5.05 19.69 1.00
CA ASP A 572 -3.70 19.75 1.60
C ASP A 572 -3.68 19.11 3.00
N GLY A 573 -4.71 19.36 3.81
CA GLY A 573 -4.84 18.79 5.13
C GLY A 573 -4.99 17.26 5.10
N VAL A 574 -5.80 16.74 4.19
CA VAL A 574 -5.97 15.29 3.99
C VAL A 574 -4.69 14.64 3.48
N ARG A 575 -4.05 15.23 2.49
CA ARG A 575 -2.77 14.74 1.92
C ARG A 575 -1.69 14.65 2.99
N MET A 576 -1.53 15.71 3.79
CA MET A 576 -0.58 15.74 4.89
C MET A 576 -0.91 14.68 5.95
N GLY A 577 -2.18 14.58 6.33
CA GLY A 577 -2.63 13.60 7.32
C GLY A 577 -2.33 12.16 6.90
N MET A 578 -2.55 11.84 5.64
CA MET A 578 -2.21 10.52 5.08
C MET A 578 -0.70 10.26 5.10
N MET A 579 0.10 11.26 4.75
CA MET A 579 1.55 11.09 4.61
C MET A 579 2.31 11.04 5.93
N LEU A 580 1.83 11.70 6.98
CA LEU A 580 2.50 11.72 8.30
C LEU A 580 2.63 10.33 8.93
N SER A 581 1.78 9.38 8.55
CA SER A 581 1.70 8.04 9.15
C SER A 581 1.98 6.92 8.15
N ALA A 582 2.56 7.22 6.99
CA ALA A 582 2.67 6.30 5.87
C ALA A 582 4.13 5.88 5.54
N PRO A 583 4.85 5.15 6.42
CA PRO A 583 6.12 4.55 6.02
C PRO A 583 5.89 3.48 4.95
N ALA A 584 6.82 3.36 3.99
CA ALA A 584 6.72 2.40 2.90
C ALA A 584 6.45 0.96 3.39
N GLY A 585 5.42 0.32 2.85
CA GLY A 585 5.08 -1.07 3.10
C GLY A 585 4.52 -1.42 4.48
N ASN A 586 4.25 -0.43 5.32
CA ASN A 586 3.61 -0.63 6.63
C ASN A 586 2.17 -0.14 6.61
N ASP A 587 1.31 -0.85 7.32
CA ASP A 587 -0.09 -0.47 7.47
C ASP A 587 -0.24 0.83 8.25
N ILE A 588 -1.27 1.60 7.91
CA ILE A 588 -1.58 2.88 8.50
C ILE A 588 -2.85 2.74 9.33
N LEU A 589 -2.77 3.13 10.60
CA LEU A 589 -3.95 3.36 11.42
C LEU A 589 -4.44 4.78 11.17
N PHE A 590 -5.50 4.91 10.39
CA PHE A 590 -6.05 6.22 10.03
C PHE A 590 -6.85 6.82 11.17
N ASP A 591 -6.59 8.11 11.43
CA ASP A 591 -7.33 8.93 12.39
C ASP A 591 -7.58 10.32 11.77
N ASP A 592 -8.79 10.84 11.89
CA ASP A 592 -9.17 12.19 11.46
C ASP A 592 -8.29 13.29 12.11
N ALA A 593 -7.76 13.04 13.30
CA ALA A 593 -6.83 13.95 13.97
C ALA A 593 -5.57 14.25 13.15
N LEU A 594 -5.15 13.34 12.28
CA LEU A 594 -4.04 13.56 11.35
C LEU A 594 -4.39 14.61 10.29
N CYS A 595 -5.61 14.57 9.78
CA CYS A 595 -6.10 15.58 8.84
C CYS A 595 -6.26 16.95 9.52
N GLU A 596 -6.69 16.97 10.78
CA GLU A 596 -6.75 18.19 11.58
C GLU A 596 -5.37 18.79 11.82
N GLN A 597 -4.35 17.98 12.07
CA GLN A 597 -2.96 18.41 12.16
C GLN A 597 -2.51 19.06 10.84
N GLY A 598 -2.88 18.48 9.71
CA GLY A 598 -2.62 19.07 8.39
C GLY A 598 -3.29 20.43 8.20
N ARG A 599 -4.55 20.55 8.56
CA ARG A 599 -5.28 21.84 8.54
C ARG A 599 -4.62 22.89 9.45
N ASN A 600 -4.23 22.51 10.65
CA ASN A 600 -3.55 23.41 11.57
C ASN A 600 -2.20 23.87 11.03
N PHE A 601 -1.50 23.02 10.30
CA PHE A 601 -0.27 23.40 9.61
C PHE A 601 -0.53 24.40 8.49
N ASN A 602 -1.58 24.23 7.70
CA ASN A 602 -2.03 25.23 6.71
C ASN A 602 -2.26 26.60 7.35
N ASN A 603 -2.98 26.63 8.46
CA ASN A 603 -3.24 27.87 9.20
C ASN A 603 -1.95 28.50 9.71
N LYS A 604 -0.99 27.71 10.15
CA LYS A 604 0.31 28.21 10.61
C LYS A 604 1.10 28.85 9.47
N ILE A 605 1.14 28.20 8.31
CA ILE A 605 1.82 28.73 7.11
C ILE A 605 1.17 30.03 6.68
N TRP A 606 -0.16 30.06 6.61
CA TRP A 606 -0.93 31.23 6.24
C TRP A 606 -0.69 32.43 7.16
N ASN A 607 -0.74 32.19 8.45
CA ASN A 607 -0.53 33.22 9.45
C ASN A 607 0.91 33.75 9.44
N ALA A 608 1.89 32.87 9.28
CA ALA A 608 3.29 33.31 9.15
C ALA A 608 3.52 34.18 7.90
N PHE A 609 2.90 33.82 6.78
CA PHE A 609 2.98 34.62 5.56
C PHE A 609 2.32 35.98 5.72
N ARG A 610 1.14 36.05 6.33
CA ARG A 610 0.47 37.31 6.63
C ARG A 610 1.28 38.23 7.55
N LEU A 611 1.92 37.63 8.56
CA LEU A 611 2.80 38.37 9.47
C LEU A 611 3.93 39.02 8.68
N VAL A 612 4.65 38.29 7.85
CA VAL A 612 5.76 38.82 7.05
C VAL A 612 5.31 39.87 6.04
N LYS A 613 4.23 39.61 5.32
CA LYS A 613 3.70 40.57 4.31
C LYS A 613 3.09 41.82 4.94
N GLY A 614 2.75 41.78 6.20
CA GLY A 614 2.18 42.91 6.94
C GLY A 614 3.22 43.89 7.50
N TRP A 615 4.49 43.59 7.47
CA TRP A 615 5.54 44.48 7.96
C TRP A 615 5.77 45.65 7.02
N GLU A 616 5.97 46.83 7.58
CA GLU A 616 6.44 48.02 6.85
C GLU A 616 7.94 47.83 6.55
N VAL A 617 8.33 48.03 5.30
CA VAL A 617 9.71 47.85 4.82
C VAL A 617 10.41 49.18 4.62
N SER A 618 11.62 49.32 5.14
CA SER A 618 12.43 50.53 5.01
C SER A 618 13.88 50.22 4.65
N GLU A 619 14.45 50.98 3.72
CA GLU A 619 15.90 50.95 3.41
C GLU A 619 16.74 51.78 4.40
N GLU A 620 16.09 52.68 5.14
CA GLU A 620 16.77 53.59 6.08
C GLU A 620 17.06 52.93 7.44
N VAL A 621 16.36 51.84 7.79
CA VAL A 621 16.57 51.12 9.03
C VAL A 621 17.82 50.22 8.89
N PRO A 622 18.78 50.27 9.82
CA PRO A 622 19.98 49.40 9.75
C PRO A 622 19.58 47.94 9.96
N VAL A 623 20.38 47.03 9.38
CA VAL A 623 20.22 45.60 9.63
C VAL A 623 20.65 45.29 11.06
N PRO A 624 19.74 44.73 11.91
CA PRO A 624 20.14 44.33 13.26
C PRO A 624 21.14 43.17 13.20
N GLU A 625 22.10 43.16 14.13
CA GLU A 625 23.08 42.08 14.21
C GLU A 625 22.40 40.72 14.43
N ALA A 626 21.38 40.65 15.26
CA ALA A 626 20.58 39.44 15.46
C ALA A 626 19.95 38.92 14.17
N ALA A 627 19.52 39.81 13.30
CA ALA A 627 18.95 39.45 12.00
C ALA A 627 20.01 38.93 11.03
N GLU A 628 21.23 39.47 10.99
CA GLU A 628 22.33 38.96 10.18
C GLU A 628 22.70 37.52 10.61
N LEU A 629 22.79 37.27 11.90
CA LEU A 629 23.05 35.94 12.44
C LEU A 629 21.94 34.96 12.13
N ALA A 630 20.69 35.38 12.27
CA ALA A 630 19.51 34.57 11.95
C ALA A 630 19.45 34.18 10.47
N MET A 631 19.69 35.15 9.57
CA MET A 631 19.70 34.88 8.12
C MET A 631 20.78 33.87 7.73
N ARG A 632 22.00 34.01 8.28
CA ARG A 632 23.08 33.07 8.05
C ARG A 632 22.76 31.67 8.57
N TRP A 633 22.21 31.58 9.77
CA TRP A 633 21.84 30.32 10.37
C TRP A 633 20.73 29.61 9.56
N PHE A 634 19.64 30.33 9.22
CA PHE A 634 18.51 29.70 8.55
C PHE A 634 18.83 29.30 7.13
N GLU A 635 19.67 30.07 6.42
CA GLU A 635 20.15 29.67 5.09
C GLU A 635 20.85 28.30 5.11
N SER A 636 21.79 28.12 6.04
CA SER A 636 22.46 26.81 6.23
C SER A 636 21.49 25.73 6.63
N LYS A 637 20.55 26.01 7.53
CA LYS A 637 19.54 25.06 7.98
C LYS A 637 18.62 24.63 6.84
N GLN A 638 18.16 25.56 6.06
CA GLN A 638 17.29 25.31 4.91
C GLN A 638 18.02 24.49 3.83
N ASN A 639 19.27 24.83 3.51
CA ASN A 639 20.08 24.08 2.56
C ASN A 639 20.32 22.64 3.01
N ALA A 640 20.59 22.43 4.30
CA ALA A 640 20.76 21.09 4.86
C ALA A 640 19.49 20.25 4.74
N VAL A 641 18.33 20.81 5.02
CA VAL A 641 17.05 20.10 4.89
C VAL A 641 16.71 19.83 3.43
N ALA A 642 17.02 20.74 2.51
CA ALA A 642 16.83 20.51 1.08
C ALA A 642 17.65 19.30 0.58
N ALA A 643 18.89 19.17 1.03
CA ALA A 643 19.74 18.01 0.73
C ALA A 643 19.21 16.71 1.36
N GLU A 644 18.74 16.79 2.61
CA GLU A 644 18.08 15.66 3.29
C GLU A 644 16.83 15.20 2.53
N LEU A 645 16.01 16.12 2.04
CA LEU A 645 14.84 15.79 1.25
C LEU A 645 15.20 15.05 -0.03
N ALA A 646 16.22 15.49 -0.75
CA ALA A 646 16.68 14.81 -1.96
C ALA A 646 17.09 13.35 -1.68
N ASP A 647 17.81 13.11 -0.58
CA ASP A 647 18.17 11.76 -0.14
C ASP A 647 16.94 10.92 0.25
N LEU A 648 16.02 11.49 1.02
CA LEU A 648 14.80 10.82 1.47
C LEU A 648 13.87 10.48 0.28
N PHE A 649 13.72 11.36 -0.69
CA PHE A 649 12.99 11.07 -1.92
C PHE A 649 13.64 9.96 -2.71
N GLY A 650 14.96 9.94 -2.83
CA GLY A 650 15.71 8.87 -3.48
C GLY A 650 15.55 7.49 -2.82
N LYS A 651 15.26 7.49 -1.53
CA LYS A 651 14.98 6.28 -0.73
C LYS A 651 13.49 5.96 -0.55
N TYR A 652 12.61 6.72 -1.15
CA TYR A 652 11.15 6.63 -0.99
C TYR A 652 10.65 6.77 0.46
N ARG A 653 11.37 7.53 1.27
CA ARG A 653 11.01 7.87 2.66
C ARG A 653 10.20 9.17 2.72
N LEU A 654 9.04 9.16 2.09
CA LEU A 654 8.23 10.37 1.88
C LEU A 654 7.62 10.93 3.15
N SER A 655 7.23 10.09 4.09
CA SER A 655 6.73 10.51 5.40
C SER A 655 7.79 11.27 6.20
N GLU A 656 9.03 10.75 6.20
CA GLU A 656 10.17 11.41 6.84
C GLU A 656 10.53 12.73 6.12
N ALA A 657 10.44 12.76 4.79
CA ALA A 657 10.65 13.97 4.01
C ALA A 657 9.64 15.07 4.39
N LEU A 658 8.36 14.73 4.48
CA LEU A 658 7.33 15.67 4.93
C LEU A 658 7.61 16.17 6.35
N MET A 659 7.98 15.27 7.27
CA MET A 659 8.28 15.65 8.64
C MET A 659 9.49 16.58 8.75
N ALA A 660 10.51 16.38 7.91
CA ALA A 660 11.68 17.27 7.86
C ALA A 660 11.29 18.71 7.43
N VAL A 661 10.45 18.85 6.41
CA VAL A 661 9.97 20.15 5.98
C VAL A 661 9.01 20.77 7.01
N TYR A 662 8.13 19.94 7.60
CA TYR A 662 7.23 20.38 8.66
C TYR A 662 7.98 21.00 9.83
N LYS A 663 9.02 20.32 10.32
CA LYS A 663 9.88 20.82 11.41
C LYS A 663 10.67 22.05 10.99
N LEU A 664 11.21 22.07 9.77
CA LEU A 664 11.91 23.24 9.25
C LEU A 664 11.01 24.47 9.25
N PHE A 665 9.77 24.34 8.83
CA PHE A 665 8.83 25.46 8.81
C PHE A 665 8.32 25.82 10.20
N TRP A 666 7.76 24.83 10.92
CA TRP A 666 7.08 25.11 12.19
C TRP A 666 8.07 25.51 13.29
N ASP A 667 9.09 24.68 13.50
CA ASP A 667 10.03 24.88 14.60
C ASP A 667 11.10 25.91 14.24
N GLU A 668 11.82 25.70 13.14
CA GLU A 668 12.99 26.50 12.83
C GLU A 668 12.63 27.86 12.23
N PHE A 669 11.77 27.90 11.23
CA PHE A 669 11.40 29.16 10.58
C PHE A 669 10.42 29.99 11.42
N SER A 670 9.28 29.43 11.78
CA SER A 670 8.23 30.17 12.47
C SER A 670 8.54 30.44 13.93
N SER A 671 9.03 29.44 14.68
CA SER A 671 9.27 29.60 16.12
C SER A 671 10.59 30.27 16.46
N TRP A 672 11.61 30.14 15.61
CA TRP A 672 12.92 30.73 15.86
C TRP A 672 13.27 31.87 14.90
N TYR A 673 13.37 31.62 13.59
CA TYR A 673 13.83 32.61 12.64
C TYR A 673 12.99 33.88 12.64
N LEU A 674 11.66 33.75 12.49
CA LEU A 674 10.78 34.92 12.46
C LEU A 674 10.82 35.71 13.76
N GLU A 675 10.93 35.08 14.90
CA GLU A 675 11.06 35.76 16.18
C GLU A 675 12.38 36.53 16.31
N MET A 676 13.47 35.98 15.76
CA MET A 676 14.78 36.63 15.77
C MET A 676 14.86 37.88 14.89
N ILE A 677 14.13 37.91 13.79
CA ILE A 677 14.15 39.02 12.83
C ILE A 677 12.99 40.01 12.99
N LYS A 678 11.97 39.64 13.73
CA LYS A 678 10.76 40.41 13.92
C LYS A 678 11.09 41.82 14.42
N PRO A 679 10.62 42.88 13.74
CA PRO A 679 10.81 44.26 14.23
C PRO A 679 9.99 44.53 15.50
N ALA A 680 10.39 45.50 16.28
CA ALA A 680 9.60 45.97 17.40
C ALA A 680 8.22 46.44 16.91
N TYR A 681 7.22 46.35 17.76
CA TYR A 681 5.86 46.72 17.40
C TYR A 681 5.79 48.15 16.86
N GLY A 682 5.16 48.31 15.70
CA GLY A 682 5.01 49.59 15.01
C GLY A 682 6.29 50.13 14.34
N GLN A 683 7.37 49.38 14.33
CA GLN A 683 8.61 49.76 13.66
C GLN A 683 8.76 49.00 12.32
N PRO A 684 9.39 49.64 11.30
CA PRO A 684 9.65 48.98 10.04
C PRO A 684 10.78 47.95 10.14
N ILE A 685 10.75 46.95 9.24
CA ILE A 685 11.84 46.02 9.05
C ILE A 685 12.81 46.52 7.97
N ASN A 686 14.09 46.22 8.11
CA ASN A 686 15.07 46.54 7.07
C ASN A 686 14.75 45.75 5.76
N LYS A 687 14.90 46.40 4.62
CA LYS A 687 14.60 45.80 3.29
C LYS A 687 15.38 44.55 3.01
N LYS A 688 16.67 44.48 3.31
CA LYS A 688 17.51 43.29 3.11
C LYS A 688 16.99 42.10 3.91
N VAL A 689 16.63 42.34 5.17
CA VAL A 689 16.05 41.30 6.04
C VAL A 689 14.71 40.81 5.49
N TYR A 690 13.84 41.74 5.07
CA TYR A 690 12.57 41.38 4.45
C TYR A 690 12.73 40.60 3.18
N ASP A 691 13.57 41.02 2.24
CA ASP A 691 13.78 40.33 0.95
C ASP A 691 14.39 38.96 1.15
N THR A 692 15.32 38.82 2.08
CA THR A 692 15.91 37.52 2.44
C THR A 692 14.85 36.59 3.04
N THR A 693 13.99 37.10 3.91
CA THR A 693 12.90 36.33 4.52
C THR A 693 11.89 35.87 3.48
N ILE A 694 11.52 36.74 2.52
CA ILE A 694 10.67 36.35 1.39
C ILE A 694 11.34 35.26 0.53
N GLY A 695 12.65 35.38 0.31
CA GLY A 695 13.42 34.32 -0.39
C GLY A 695 13.39 32.98 0.34
N PHE A 696 13.52 32.99 1.65
CA PHE A 696 13.36 31.78 2.46
C PHE A 696 11.94 31.21 2.38
N PHE A 697 10.95 32.08 2.42
CA PHE A 697 9.56 31.66 2.28
C PHE A 697 9.31 31.03 0.91
N ASP A 698 9.84 31.62 -0.14
CA ASP A 698 9.78 31.07 -1.50
C ASP A 698 10.39 29.67 -1.58
N ASN A 699 11.59 29.48 -1.02
CA ASN A 699 12.22 28.17 -0.92
C ASN A 699 11.39 27.15 -0.14
N LEU A 700 10.82 27.55 1.00
CA LEU A 700 9.95 26.69 1.81
C LEU A 700 8.69 26.27 1.04
N LEU A 701 8.09 27.16 0.26
CA LEU A 701 6.94 26.86 -0.59
C LEU A 701 7.31 25.86 -1.68
N HIS A 702 8.50 25.97 -2.26
CA HIS A 702 8.99 24.96 -3.21
C HIS A 702 9.15 23.58 -2.57
N LEU A 703 9.72 23.51 -1.37
CA LEU A 703 9.91 22.24 -0.66
C LEU A 703 8.58 21.62 -0.21
N LEU A 704 7.59 22.43 0.14
CA LEU A 704 6.27 21.97 0.57
C LEU A 704 5.33 21.60 -0.58
N HIS A 705 5.51 22.22 -1.75
CA HIS A 705 4.53 22.12 -2.85
C HIS A 705 4.15 20.68 -3.22
N PRO A 706 5.06 19.70 -3.34
CA PRO A 706 4.67 18.35 -3.65
C PRO A 706 3.67 17.73 -2.67
N PHE A 707 3.76 18.12 -1.40
CA PHE A 707 2.89 17.61 -0.33
C PHE A 707 1.59 18.43 -0.21
N MET A 708 1.67 19.74 -0.36
CA MET A 708 0.59 20.68 -0.11
C MET A 708 0.46 21.69 -1.27
N PRO A 709 -0.04 21.23 -2.43
CA PRO A 709 0.05 22.00 -3.66
C PRO A 709 -0.80 23.27 -3.69
N PHE A 710 -1.92 23.29 -2.98
CA PHE A 710 -2.89 24.39 -3.09
C PHE A 710 -2.50 25.62 -2.30
N ILE A 711 -2.21 25.48 -1.02
CA ILE A 711 -1.80 26.61 -0.18
C ILE A 711 -0.46 27.18 -0.66
N THR A 712 0.44 26.33 -1.09
CA THR A 712 1.76 26.76 -1.57
C THR A 712 1.65 27.58 -2.86
N GLU A 713 0.80 27.16 -3.79
CA GLU A 713 0.53 27.94 -5.01
C GLU A 713 -0.11 29.26 -4.69
N GLU A 714 -1.12 29.30 -3.84
CA GLU A 714 -1.78 30.55 -3.43
C GLU A 714 -0.79 31.54 -2.86
N LEU A 715 0.03 31.13 -1.90
CA LEU A 715 1.00 32.03 -1.26
C LEU A 715 2.13 32.43 -2.21
N TRP A 716 2.60 31.54 -3.06
CA TRP A 716 3.63 31.84 -4.04
C TRP A 716 3.18 32.91 -5.05
N GLN A 717 1.92 32.89 -5.46
CA GLN A 717 1.32 33.89 -6.33
C GLN A 717 1.23 35.27 -5.65
N HIS A 718 1.24 35.31 -4.32
CA HIS A 718 1.22 36.56 -3.52
C HIS A 718 2.61 37.10 -3.16
N ILE A 719 3.68 36.36 -3.46
CA ILE A 719 5.05 36.84 -3.18
C ILE A 719 5.38 38.07 -4.03
N VAL A 720 5.16 37.96 -5.35
CA VAL A 720 5.31 39.04 -6.33
C VAL A 720 4.18 38.95 -7.35
N ASP A 721 3.97 40.03 -8.12
CA ASP A 721 3.05 39.96 -9.24
C ASP A 721 3.56 39.00 -10.29
N ARG A 722 2.76 38.00 -10.65
CA ARG A 722 3.08 36.95 -11.61
C ARG A 722 2.36 37.21 -12.94
N LYS A 723 3.00 36.79 -14.03
CA LYS A 723 2.36 36.74 -15.34
C LYS A 723 1.37 35.60 -15.39
N ASP A 724 0.35 35.72 -16.25
CA ASP A 724 -0.56 34.62 -16.51
C ASP A 724 0.18 33.40 -17.05
N GLY A 725 -0.09 32.22 -16.50
CA GLY A 725 0.60 30.97 -16.80
C GLY A 725 1.79 30.63 -15.91
N GLU A 726 2.32 31.58 -15.13
CA GLU A 726 3.33 31.27 -14.13
C GLU A 726 2.73 30.47 -12.96
N SER A 727 3.41 29.40 -12.55
CA SER A 727 2.99 28.53 -11.46
C SER A 727 4.18 27.98 -10.70
N LEU A 728 4.03 27.87 -9.39
CA LEU A 728 4.98 27.19 -8.51
C LEU A 728 5.23 25.74 -8.98
N MET A 729 4.19 25.09 -9.50
CA MET A 729 4.24 23.70 -9.95
C MET A 729 5.34 23.43 -10.98
N VAL A 730 5.65 24.41 -11.82
CA VAL A 730 6.68 24.32 -12.87
C VAL A 730 7.91 25.20 -12.58
N SER A 731 7.95 25.83 -11.41
CA SER A 731 9.10 26.60 -10.96
C SER A 731 10.18 25.66 -10.39
N PRO A 732 11.43 25.75 -10.87
CA PRO A 732 12.47 24.83 -10.43
C PRO A 732 12.87 25.07 -8.97
N ILE A 733 13.18 24.00 -8.27
CA ILE A 733 13.83 24.07 -6.96
C ILE A 733 15.29 24.47 -7.21
N SER A 734 15.67 25.68 -6.74
CA SER A 734 17.01 26.21 -6.89
C SER A 734 17.51 26.71 -5.54
N MET A 735 18.25 25.84 -4.85
CA MET A 735 18.82 26.14 -3.52
C MET A 735 20.31 25.84 -3.52
N SER A 736 21.07 26.61 -2.72
CA SER A 736 22.49 26.32 -2.48
C SER A 736 22.66 25.01 -1.73
N THR A 737 23.79 24.36 -1.97
CA THR A 737 24.21 23.17 -1.22
C THR A 737 25.16 23.49 -0.09
N GLU A 738 25.50 24.77 0.10
CA GLU A 738 26.43 25.23 1.14
C GLU A 738 25.75 25.18 2.51
N VAL A 739 26.42 24.50 3.46
CA VAL A 739 25.96 24.36 4.85
C VAL A 739 27.13 24.65 5.79
N ASP A 740 26.95 25.63 6.66
CA ASP A 740 27.86 25.89 7.77
C ASP A 740 27.46 25.05 8.98
N GLU A 741 27.89 23.79 9.00
CA GLU A 741 27.49 22.84 10.03
C GLU A 741 27.90 23.28 11.44
N ALA A 742 29.10 23.86 11.58
CA ALA A 742 29.58 24.34 12.86
C ALA A 742 28.70 25.47 13.42
N PHE A 743 28.27 26.37 12.55
CA PHE A 743 27.38 27.47 12.91
C PHE A 743 25.97 26.96 13.30
N VAL A 744 25.47 25.99 12.58
CA VAL A 744 24.18 25.34 12.89
C VAL A 744 24.22 24.63 14.23
N GLN A 745 25.32 23.93 14.53
CA GLN A 745 25.52 23.24 15.83
C GLN A 745 25.64 24.20 16.99
N GLN A 746 26.37 25.29 16.82
CA GLN A 746 26.47 26.36 17.84
C GLN A 746 25.08 26.95 18.14
N PHE A 747 24.25 27.09 17.14
CA PHE A 747 22.89 27.61 17.34
C PHE A 747 22.00 26.66 18.15
N GLU A 748 22.22 25.36 18.12
CA GLU A 748 21.48 24.45 19.02
C GLU A 748 21.80 24.72 20.49
N VAL A 749 23.06 25.08 20.81
CA VAL A 749 23.45 25.53 22.15
C VAL A 749 22.75 26.86 22.50
N VAL A 750 22.69 27.78 21.55
CA VAL A 750 21.97 29.07 21.73
C VAL A 750 20.50 28.84 22.05
N LYS A 751 19.83 27.94 21.33
CA LYS A 751 18.42 27.57 21.62
C LYS A 751 18.25 27.06 23.06
N GLU A 752 19.15 26.23 23.54
CA GLU A 752 19.12 25.70 24.90
C GLU A 752 19.30 26.81 25.94
N VAL A 753 20.24 27.71 25.71
CA VAL A 753 20.44 28.90 26.57
C VAL A 753 19.17 29.75 26.64
N ILE A 754 18.60 30.10 25.48
CA ILE A 754 17.38 30.90 25.40
C ILE A 754 16.21 30.19 26.12
N SER A 755 16.05 28.89 25.91
CA SER A 755 15.00 28.12 26.55
C SER A 755 15.12 28.10 28.06
N ASN A 756 16.34 27.99 28.60
CA ASN A 756 16.59 28.04 30.03
C ASN A 756 16.30 29.43 30.61
N VAL A 757 16.70 30.51 29.97
CA VAL A 757 16.38 31.88 30.41
C VAL A 757 14.87 32.11 30.43
N ARG A 758 14.17 31.67 29.39
CA ARG A 758 12.69 31.75 29.36
C ARG A 758 12.04 30.92 30.47
N SER A 759 12.57 29.74 30.77
CA SER A 759 12.10 28.92 31.88
C SER A 759 12.30 29.61 33.23
N ILE A 760 13.42 30.30 33.43
CA ILE A 760 13.68 31.09 34.65
C ILE A 760 12.64 32.21 34.76
N ARG A 761 12.37 32.93 33.67
CA ARG A 761 11.32 33.96 33.69
C ARG A 761 9.97 33.41 34.14
N LEU A 762 9.57 32.27 33.57
CA LEU A 762 8.31 31.63 33.92
C LEU A 762 8.26 31.19 35.37
N GLN A 763 9.29 30.47 35.85
CA GLN A 763 9.39 29.95 37.20
C GLN A 763 9.43 31.03 38.29
N LYS A 764 10.06 32.16 37.95
CA LYS A 764 10.20 33.30 38.85
C LYS A 764 9.10 34.36 38.70
N ASN A 765 8.14 34.12 37.77
CA ASN A 765 7.08 35.05 37.42
C ASN A 765 7.59 36.44 37.03
N ILE A 766 8.67 36.48 36.25
CA ILE A 766 9.27 37.71 35.76
C ILE A 766 8.61 38.11 34.44
N ALA A 767 8.06 39.33 34.37
CA ALA A 767 7.43 39.81 33.16
C ALA A 767 8.40 39.88 31.97
N GLN A 768 7.92 39.53 30.77
CA GLN A 768 8.76 39.56 29.54
C GLN A 768 9.37 40.92 29.24
N LYS A 769 8.72 41.99 29.64
CA LYS A 769 9.21 43.38 29.45
C LYS A 769 10.35 43.78 30.39
N GLU A 770 10.55 43.07 31.52
CA GLU A 770 11.61 43.34 32.46
C GLU A 770 12.95 42.87 31.89
N PRO A 771 13.94 43.76 31.69
CA PRO A 771 15.26 43.38 31.22
C PRO A 771 16.01 42.57 32.26
N LEU A 772 16.69 41.49 31.81
CA LEU A 772 17.55 40.67 32.64
C LEU A 772 18.98 40.77 32.14
N GLU A 773 19.94 40.41 32.98
CA GLU A 773 21.32 40.19 32.60
C GLU A 773 21.62 38.71 32.59
N LEU A 774 22.44 38.23 31.66
CA LEU A 774 22.94 36.85 31.65
C LEU A 774 24.44 36.86 31.89
N GLN A 775 24.88 36.10 32.87
CA GLN A 775 26.26 35.89 33.18
C GLN A 775 26.67 34.49 32.64
N VAL A 776 27.88 34.42 32.06
CA VAL A 776 28.51 33.19 31.61
C VAL A 776 29.74 32.98 32.48
N VAL A 777 29.79 31.89 33.21
CA VAL A 777 30.94 31.57 34.09
C VAL A 777 32.06 30.96 33.24
N GLY A 778 33.14 31.70 33.13
CA GLY A 778 34.26 31.33 32.27
C GLY A 778 34.14 31.82 30.83
N GLU A 779 34.63 31.04 29.90
CA GLU A 779 34.55 31.37 28.46
C GLU A 779 33.16 31.18 27.90
N ASN A 780 32.67 32.16 27.15
CA ASN A 780 31.37 32.08 26.51
C ASN A 780 31.47 31.31 25.17
N PRO A 781 30.96 30.08 25.09
CA PRO A 781 31.08 29.24 23.89
C PRO A 781 30.23 29.74 22.72
N VAL A 782 29.24 30.62 22.97
CA VAL A 782 28.32 31.16 22.00
C VAL A 782 28.35 32.70 21.91
N ALA A 783 29.47 33.30 22.23
CA ALA A 783 29.64 34.78 22.21
C ALA A 783 29.26 35.41 20.85
N ALA A 784 29.47 34.71 19.75
CA ALA A 784 29.09 35.18 18.41
C ALA A 784 27.55 35.38 18.26
N PHE A 785 26.75 34.77 19.12
CA PHE A 785 25.29 34.88 19.11
C PHE A 785 24.71 35.73 20.24
N ASP A 786 25.51 36.50 20.94
CA ASP A 786 25.03 37.31 22.06
C ASP A 786 23.91 38.27 21.64
N ALA A 787 23.97 38.88 20.45
CA ALA A 787 22.91 39.72 19.92
C ALA A 787 21.56 38.98 19.79
N VAL A 788 21.56 37.72 19.41
CA VAL A 788 20.39 36.84 19.31
C VAL A 788 19.83 36.53 20.70
N ILE A 789 20.69 36.14 21.62
CA ILE A 789 20.30 35.81 22.98
C ILE A 789 19.72 37.03 23.70
N ILE A 790 20.34 38.21 23.53
CA ILE A 790 19.86 39.47 24.07
C ILE A 790 18.45 39.78 23.55
N LYS A 791 18.25 39.70 22.26
CA LYS A 791 16.95 39.96 21.65
C LYS A 791 15.88 38.98 22.11
N MET A 792 16.17 37.67 22.04
CA MET A 792 15.20 36.61 22.29
C MET A 792 14.79 36.50 23.75
N CYS A 793 15.65 36.92 24.65
CA CYS A 793 15.43 36.88 26.11
C CYS A 793 15.14 38.22 26.74
N ASN A 794 15.13 39.32 25.95
CA ASN A 794 15.05 40.69 26.47
C ASN A 794 16.10 40.96 27.55
N LEU A 795 17.38 40.77 27.18
CA LEU A 795 18.49 41.02 28.09
C LEU A 795 19.09 42.41 27.92
N SER A 796 19.64 42.97 28.97
CA SER A 796 20.47 44.17 28.95
C SER A 796 21.89 43.90 28.46
N ALA A 797 22.44 42.75 28.83
CA ALA A 797 23.77 42.34 28.46
C ALA A 797 23.98 40.81 28.65
N VAL A 798 24.98 40.28 27.97
CA VAL A 798 25.58 38.95 28.23
C VAL A 798 27.05 39.21 28.63
N THR A 799 27.44 38.81 29.82
CA THR A 799 28.72 39.10 30.41
C THR A 799 29.46 37.85 30.83
N ALA A 800 30.72 37.68 30.40
CA ALA A 800 31.58 36.65 30.93
C ALA A 800 32.08 37.04 32.31
N VAL A 801 31.97 36.14 33.29
CA VAL A 801 32.36 36.36 34.69
C VAL A 801 33.23 35.24 35.20
N GLU A 802 34.07 35.47 36.18
CA GLU A 802 34.81 34.38 36.86
C GLU A 802 33.94 33.60 37.84
N ALA A 803 32.96 34.28 38.44
CA ALA A 803 31.98 33.65 39.34
C ALA A 803 30.63 34.33 39.17
N LYS A 804 29.55 33.58 39.26
CA LYS A 804 28.17 34.10 39.20
C LYS A 804 27.87 35.01 40.39
N ALA A 805 26.93 35.93 40.22
CA ALA A 805 26.43 36.80 41.27
C ALA A 805 25.72 35.96 42.36
N ASP A 806 25.83 36.42 43.60
CA ASP A 806 25.11 35.83 44.72
C ASP A 806 23.60 35.85 44.50
N GLY A 807 22.95 34.74 44.76
CA GLY A 807 21.49 34.60 44.58
C GLY A 807 21.01 34.53 43.11
N ALA A 808 21.93 34.40 42.14
CA ALA A 808 21.55 34.25 40.74
C ALA A 808 20.92 32.88 40.44
N ALA A 809 19.92 32.86 39.57
CA ALA A 809 19.38 31.62 39.04
C ALA A 809 20.36 31.05 38.01
N ALA A 810 20.95 29.93 38.32
CA ALA A 810 21.97 29.28 37.48
C ALA A 810 21.41 28.09 36.74
N PHE A 811 21.96 27.81 35.55
CA PHE A 811 21.68 26.61 34.76
C PHE A 811 22.94 26.21 33.96
N MET A 812 22.96 24.94 33.56
CA MET A 812 24.03 24.40 32.75
C MET A 812 23.55 24.14 31.32
N VAL A 813 24.38 24.51 30.34
CA VAL A 813 24.24 24.06 28.96
C VAL A 813 25.58 23.37 28.59
N GLY A 814 25.51 22.06 28.36
CA GLY A 814 26.72 21.25 28.32
C GLY A 814 27.46 21.34 29.65
N THR A 815 28.71 21.78 29.59
CA THR A 815 29.59 21.98 30.73
C THR A 815 29.75 23.45 31.14
N THR A 816 29.07 24.38 30.46
CA THR A 816 29.15 25.80 30.74
C THR A 816 28.01 26.24 31.66
N GLU A 817 28.37 26.95 32.70
CA GLU A 817 27.39 27.53 33.64
C GLU A 817 26.97 28.92 33.20
N PHE A 818 25.64 29.13 33.14
CA PHE A 818 25.02 30.42 32.92
C PHE A 818 24.24 30.81 34.17
N ALA A 819 24.13 32.11 34.42
CA ALA A 819 23.41 32.62 35.59
C ALA A 819 22.67 33.90 35.27
N VAL A 820 21.48 34.04 35.79
CA VAL A 820 20.66 35.21 35.71
C VAL A 820 20.62 35.87 37.10
N PRO A 821 21.28 37.03 37.33
CA PRO A 821 21.14 37.79 38.58
C PRO A 821 19.71 38.23 38.79
N LEU A 822 19.13 37.94 39.94
CA LEU A 822 17.72 38.22 40.21
C LEU A 822 17.51 39.33 41.27
N GLY A 823 18.57 39.79 41.95
CA GLY A 823 18.48 40.82 42.96
C GLY A 823 17.42 40.56 44.06
N ASN A 824 16.60 41.53 44.38
CA ASN A 824 15.55 41.40 45.42
C ASN A 824 14.24 40.75 44.93
N MET A 825 14.25 40.07 43.81
CA MET A 825 13.03 39.53 43.16
C MET A 825 12.69 38.11 43.59
N ILE A 826 13.30 37.54 44.68
CA ILE A 826 13.11 36.13 45.03
C ILE A 826 12.62 35.95 46.47
N ASP A 827 11.69 34.98 46.62
CA ASP A 827 11.46 34.30 47.88
C ASP A 827 12.58 33.26 48.08
N VAL A 828 13.57 33.60 48.90
CA VAL A 828 14.81 32.82 49.09
C VAL A 828 14.50 31.43 49.67
N GLU A 829 13.54 31.28 50.56
CA GLU A 829 13.18 29.98 51.17
C GLU A 829 12.53 29.04 50.12
N ALA A 830 11.60 29.55 49.32
CA ALA A 830 10.94 28.77 48.28
C ALA A 830 11.94 28.34 47.20
N GLU A 831 12.92 29.18 46.86
CA GLU A 831 13.95 28.89 45.87
C GLU A 831 14.94 27.82 46.35
N ILE A 832 15.38 27.90 47.57
CA ILE A 832 16.23 26.85 48.18
C ILE A 832 15.52 25.50 48.14
N ALA A 833 14.26 25.44 48.56
CA ALA A 833 13.48 24.20 48.56
C ALA A 833 13.35 23.60 47.14
N ARG A 834 13.13 24.44 46.13
CA ARG A 834 13.06 24.02 44.71
C ARG A 834 14.40 23.44 44.25
N MET A 835 15.50 24.16 44.52
CA MET A 835 16.84 23.70 44.09
C MET A 835 17.25 22.41 44.81
N GLU A 836 16.89 22.21 46.09
CA GLU A 836 17.16 20.98 46.80
C GLU A 836 16.38 19.78 46.22
N ALA A 837 15.15 20.00 45.77
CA ALA A 837 14.37 18.98 45.07
C ALA A 837 14.98 18.61 43.73
N GLU A 838 15.43 19.60 42.95
CA GLU A 838 16.11 19.41 41.68
C GLU A 838 17.46 18.70 41.83
N LEU A 839 18.25 19.07 42.86
CA LEU A 839 19.49 18.41 43.18
C LEU A 839 19.30 16.91 43.46
N LYS A 840 18.31 16.57 44.28
CA LYS A 840 17.98 15.19 44.59
C LYS A 840 17.58 14.40 43.34
N HIS A 841 16.82 15.00 42.44
CA HIS A 841 16.43 14.39 41.19
C HIS A 841 17.66 14.12 40.29
N LYS A 842 18.55 15.09 40.15
CA LYS A 842 19.79 14.98 39.34
C LYS A 842 20.79 14.00 39.93
N GLU A 843 20.91 13.90 41.21
CA GLU A 843 21.73 12.88 41.90
C GLU A 843 21.19 11.48 41.61
N GLY A 844 19.85 11.29 41.67
CA GLY A 844 19.20 10.03 41.30
C GLY A 844 19.44 9.66 39.83
N PHE A 845 19.37 10.64 38.94
CA PHE A 845 19.68 10.46 37.51
C PHE A 845 21.13 10.04 37.28
N LEU A 846 22.08 10.74 37.91
CA LEU A 846 23.50 10.42 37.82
C LEU A 846 23.80 8.99 38.32
N GLN A 847 23.20 8.57 39.45
CA GLN A 847 23.34 7.20 39.91
C GLN A 847 22.83 6.17 38.88
N GLY A 848 21.73 6.45 38.17
CA GLY A 848 21.23 5.62 37.08
C GLY A 848 22.23 5.51 35.91
N VAL A 849 22.83 6.62 35.51
CA VAL A 849 23.84 6.67 34.44
C VAL A 849 25.11 5.91 34.88
N LEU A 850 25.60 6.14 36.08
CA LEU A 850 26.76 5.46 36.64
C LEU A 850 26.57 3.95 36.73
N LYS A 851 25.38 3.51 37.12
CA LYS A 851 25.01 2.09 37.17
C LYS A 851 25.05 1.44 35.78
N LYS A 852 24.63 2.17 34.74
CA LYS A 852 24.76 1.69 33.36
C LYS A 852 26.22 1.61 32.93
N LEU A 853 27.00 2.65 33.20
CA LEU A 853 28.40 2.70 32.82
C LEU A 853 29.31 1.74 33.62
N SER A 854 28.88 1.30 34.81
CA SER A 854 29.54 0.26 35.59
C SER A 854 29.16 -1.17 35.20
N ASN A 855 28.17 -1.33 34.35
CA ASN A 855 27.76 -2.64 33.84
C ASN A 855 28.67 -3.09 32.70
N GLU A 856 29.58 -4.01 32.97
CA GLU A 856 30.54 -4.54 31.99
C GLU A 856 29.85 -5.12 30.74
N LYS A 857 28.69 -5.76 30.88
CA LYS A 857 27.95 -6.28 29.75
C LYS A 857 27.41 -5.19 28.83
N PHE A 858 27.01 -4.06 29.43
CA PHE A 858 26.54 -2.90 28.64
C PHE A 858 27.73 -2.24 27.93
N VAL A 859 28.80 -1.95 28.66
CA VAL A 859 29.99 -1.25 28.12
C VAL A 859 30.68 -2.05 27.00
N ASN A 860 30.71 -3.39 27.09
CA ASN A 860 31.36 -4.24 26.11
C ASN A 860 30.51 -4.56 24.89
N ASN A 861 29.18 -4.42 24.97
CA ASN A 861 28.26 -4.82 23.88
C ASN A 861 27.50 -3.65 23.22
N ALA A 862 27.48 -2.47 23.83
CA ALA A 862 26.79 -1.32 23.25
C ALA A 862 27.66 -0.63 22.18
N PRO A 863 27.05 -0.02 21.16
CA PRO A 863 27.78 0.79 20.18
C PRO A 863 28.56 1.92 20.86
N ALA A 864 29.76 2.23 20.34
CA ALA A 864 30.62 3.27 20.90
C ALA A 864 29.92 4.63 21.06
N ALA A 865 29.09 5.01 20.11
CA ALA A 865 28.29 6.25 20.15
C ALA A 865 27.29 6.29 21.34
N VAL A 866 26.73 5.14 21.72
CA VAL A 866 25.81 5.04 22.86
C VAL A 866 26.59 5.19 24.19
N ILE A 867 27.77 4.61 24.27
CA ILE A 867 28.64 4.74 25.45
C ILE A 867 29.11 6.18 25.61
N GLU A 868 29.50 6.82 24.50
CA GLU A 868 29.91 8.23 24.47
C GLU A 868 28.77 9.15 24.92
N MET A 869 27.55 8.89 24.46
CA MET A 869 26.36 9.61 24.89
C MET A 869 26.06 9.45 26.37
N GLU A 870 26.23 8.26 26.94
CA GLU A 870 26.04 8.03 28.38
C GLU A 870 27.16 8.72 29.20
N ARG A 871 28.39 8.76 28.73
CA ARG A 871 29.50 9.52 29.36
C ARG A 871 29.24 11.03 29.34
N LYS A 872 28.69 11.55 28.23
CA LYS A 872 28.27 12.94 28.12
C LYS A 872 27.17 13.26 29.14
N LYS A 873 26.16 12.39 29.25
CA LYS A 873 25.10 12.53 30.27
C LYS A 873 25.66 12.53 31.70
N GLN A 874 26.69 11.76 31.97
CA GLN A 874 27.40 11.78 33.26
C GLN A 874 28.05 13.13 33.50
N ALA A 875 28.86 13.62 32.55
CA ALA A 875 29.57 14.89 32.70
C ALA A 875 28.60 16.07 32.89
N ASP A 876 27.55 16.12 32.08
CA ASP A 876 26.49 17.14 32.15
C ASP A 876 25.77 17.09 33.51
N ALA A 877 25.43 15.90 34.01
CA ALA A 877 24.76 15.73 35.30
C ALA A 877 25.65 16.14 36.47
N GLU A 878 26.95 15.77 36.44
CA GLU A 878 27.92 16.16 37.48
C GLU A 878 28.09 17.68 37.52
N SER A 879 28.15 18.36 36.34
CA SER A 879 28.24 19.80 36.26
C SER A 879 26.98 20.50 36.82
N ILE A 880 25.79 19.98 36.51
CA ILE A 880 24.51 20.50 37.05
C ILE A 880 24.45 20.34 38.57
N ILE A 881 24.86 19.20 39.10
CA ILE A 881 24.90 18.93 40.55
C ILE A 881 25.84 19.88 41.28
N SER A 882 27.03 20.11 40.72
CA SER A 882 28.01 21.05 41.29
C SER A 882 27.44 22.47 41.36
N SER A 883 26.89 22.94 40.25
CA SER A 883 26.27 24.27 40.16
C SER A 883 25.07 24.44 41.08
N LEU A 884 24.19 23.45 41.21
CA LEU A 884 23.07 23.50 42.15
C LEU A 884 23.55 23.57 43.62
N ARG A 885 24.58 22.82 44.00
CA ARG A 885 25.13 22.83 45.36
C ARG A 885 25.75 24.18 45.70
N GLU A 886 26.48 24.78 44.75
CA GLU A 886 27.06 26.12 44.92
C GLU A 886 25.98 27.20 45.03
N SER A 887 24.94 27.12 44.20
CA SER A 887 23.81 28.06 44.23
C SER A 887 23.01 27.98 45.50
N ILE A 888 22.74 26.75 46.01
CA ILE A 888 22.07 26.55 47.30
C ILE A 888 22.93 27.12 48.45
N ALA A 889 24.26 26.88 48.43
CA ALA A 889 25.16 27.39 49.44
C ALA A 889 25.23 28.93 49.41
N ALA A 890 25.22 29.54 48.24
CA ALA A 890 25.20 30.99 48.08
C ALA A 890 23.91 31.60 48.62
N LEU A 891 22.76 31.00 48.33
CA LEU A 891 21.42 31.49 48.82
C LEU A 891 21.27 31.29 50.33
N LYS A 892 21.86 30.27 50.92
CA LYS A 892 21.83 30.05 52.37
C LYS A 892 22.76 31.02 53.15
N LYS A 893 23.70 31.66 52.44
CA LYS A 893 24.56 32.69 53.00
C LYS A 893 24.01 34.14 52.88
N ALA A 894 23.18 34.35 51.87
CA ALA A 894 22.54 35.63 51.65
C ALA A 894 21.26 35.81 52.52
#